data_e08b2aa233c12c0dc96e718ed9a7908e
#
_entry.id   e08b2aa233c12c0dc96e718ed9a7908e
#
_cell.length_a   1.000
_cell.length_b   1.000
_cell.length_c   1.000
_cell.angle_alpha   90.00
_cell.angle_beta   90.00
_cell.angle_gamma   90.00
#
_symmetry.space_group_name_H-M   'P 1'
#
loop_
_entity.id
_entity.type
_entity.pdbx_description
1 polymer ?
#
loop_
_entity_poly.entity_id
_entity_poly.type
_entity_poly.pdbx_seq_one_letter_code
_entity_poly.pdbx_strand_id
1 'polypeptide(L)'
;MKHEELLALMGEMTLKEKIGQLVQLDGGCFGAGDMSTGPRQKLGVTQEDVDVCGSVLNVLGAEEVHRIQDAYLERSRLKIPLVFMADVIYGYQTCYPIPLGLGATWDPDLIRDDYRLIAEEAVADGCMVTFSPPVDVVRDARWGRCLEMPGEDPYLSSRFAKAMVEGFAGDGTPERSIASCVKHFAGYGAPEAGREYNTVDMSEWRFRNEYLPPYKAAVDAGCDLVMTSFNTVEGVPATANKRLMDDLLRGEWGFNGPIITDYAAVSELIGHGVAANNREAARLAMNATVDIDMKTPCYAHELEGLVADGEISMEQIDAACLRVLELKNKLGLFEDPYRTCSPERRAEVTCTPERLQSARKTCGEALVLLKNEGGVLPLAKGDGGPRVALIGPYANSKDVIGMWAIHADKSHSVTLAEAFEEVLGAERFGWARGCETLDDYSVLGEFGKYVGLNNGADDAEKPDAEALEAEALELAACSDVVVMALGEHMLQSGEGGARTDITLPAPQKRLLARVRELGKPVVLVLFNGRPLALTDVLDDCDAVLEAWFPGTAGGRAVADVVFGDVNPSGRLTVSFPHNVGQEPLYYAQFSTGRPAKGSTHSGRFVSRYMDAPNEALFPFGYGLSYHTARYESLSVGEGPLRAGEKLRVSVEVTNESQVAGVETVQLYIHDVAASRVRPMLELRDFARVELAAGERRTVEFEVGEEQLRFWTPEHGWASEPGAFEVFVGPNSRDLLRGEFELA
;
A
#
# COMPACT_ATOMS: atom_id res chain seq x y z
N MET A 1 26.20 -0.35 -22.17
CA MET A 1 27.29 -1.35 -22.45
C MET A 1 26.71 -2.69 -22.88
N LYS A 2 27.48 -3.52 -23.62
CA LYS A 2 27.08 -4.92 -23.93
C LYS A 2 27.43 -5.82 -22.74
N HIS A 3 26.78 -6.97 -22.64
CA HIS A 3 27.04 -7.95 -21.58
C HIS A 3 28.53 -8.36 -21.48
N GLU A 4 29.20 -8.59 -22.65
CA GLU A 4 30.63 -8.90 -22.70
C GLU A 4 31.52 -7.79 -22.16
N GLU A 5 31.12 -6.53 -22.33
CA GLU A 5 31.83 -5.35 -21.77
C GLU A 5 31.67 -5.25 -20.26
N LEU A 6 30.49 -5.62 -19.73
CA LEU A 6 30.26 -5.71 -18.26
C LEU A 6 31.11 -6.82 -17.64
N LEU A 7 31.21 -7.99 -18.30
CA LEU A 7 32.08 -9.07 -17.84
C LEU A 7 33.57 -8.67 -17.88
N ALA A 8 34.00 -7.91 -18.88
CA ALA A 8 35.36 -7.39 -18.96
C ALA A 8 35.63 -6.39 -17.83
N LEU A 9 34.72 -5.44 -17.59
CA LEU A 9 34.77 -4.50 -16.47
C LEU A 9 34.87 -5.23 -15.12
N MET A 10 34.00 -6.24 -14.91
CA MET A 10 34.02 -7.05 -13.68
C MET A 10 35.36 -7.83 -13.53
N GLY A 11 35.98 -8.24 -14.64
CA GLY A 11 37.30 -8.87 -14.65
C GLY A 11 38.44 -7.93 -14.22
N GLU A 12 38.27 -6.62 -14.35
CA GLU A 12 39.24 -5.61 -13.88
C GLU A 12 39.06 -5.24 -12.38
N MET A 13 37.91 -5.62 -11.79
CA MET A 13 37.58 -5.31 -10.39
C MET A 13 38.36 -6.20 -9.42
N THR A 14 38.88 -5.59 -8.37
CA THR A 14 39.37 -6.32 -7.19
C THR A 14 38.21 -6.97 -6.45
N LEU A 15 38.48 -7.96 -5.59
CA LEU A 15 37.46 -8.58 -4.74
C LEU A 15 36.71 -7.53 -3.89
N LYS A 16 37.45 -6.58 -3.31
CA LYS A 16 36.86 -5.50 -2.51
C LYS A 16 35.94 -4.59 -3.34
N GLU A 17 36.30 -4.24 -4.56
CA GLU A 17 35.41 -3.46 -5.45
C GLU A 17 34.17 -4.22 -5.85
N LYS A 18 34.25 -5.54 -6.06
CA LYS A 18 33.08 -6.40 -6.32
C LYS A 18 32.14 -6.43 -5.10
N ILE A 19 32.68 -6.68 -3.91
CA ILE A 19 31.93 -6.66 -2.64
C ILE A 19 31.32 -5.28 -2.41
N GLY A 20 32.04 -4.20 -2.70
CA GLY A 20 31.54 -2.85 -2.58
C GLY A 20 30.24 -2.62 -3.38
N GLN A 21 30.11 -3.20 -4.59
CA GLN A 21 28.87 -3.09 -5.37
C GLN A 21 27.66 -3.73 -4.67
N LEU A 22 27.88 -4.64 -3.72
CA LEU A 22 26.87 -5.33 -2.94
C LEU A 22 26.49 -4.60 -1.64
N VAL A 23 27.00 -3.38 -1.45
CA VAL A 23 26.80 -2.58 -0.23
C VAL A 23 26.03 -1.33 -0.57
N GLN A 24 24.95 -1.08 0.17
CA GLN A 24 24.22 0.18 0.17
C GLN A 24 24.47 0.94 1.47
N LEU A 25 24.82 2.20 1.37
CA LEU A 25 25.07 3.09 2.53
C LEU A 25 24.06 4.25 2.54
N ASP A 26 23.75 4.77 3.73
CA ASP A 26 22.86 5.93 3.86
C ASP A 26 23.57 7.26 3.56
N GLY A 27 22.76 8.31 3.35
CA GLY A 27 23.25 9.65 3.03
C GLY A 27 24.18 10.25 4.06
N GLY A 28 24.06 9.85 5.34
CA GLY A 28 24.94 10.31 6.42
C GLY A 28 26.42 9.96 6.19
N CYS A 29 26.69 8.84 5.48
CA CYS A 29 28.05 8.45 5.09
C CYS A 29 28.67 9.39 4.03
N PHE A 30 27.85 10.15 3.31
CA PHE A 30 28.28 11.09 2.26
C PHE A 30 28.16 12.55 2.67
N GLY A 31 27.88 12.83 3.96
CA GLY A 31 27.66 14.17 4.48
C GLY A 31 26.33 14.80 4.07
N ALA A 32 25.37 13.99 3.60
CA ALA A 32 23.98 14.39 3.39
C ALA A 32 23.16 14.21 4.67
N GLY A 33 21.96 14.77 4.71
CA GLY A 33 21.01 14.54 5.81
C GLY A 33 20.66 13.06 5.96
N ASP A 34 20.56 12.59 7.19
CA ASP A 34 20.17 11.21 7.50
C ASP A 34 18.70 11.15 7.86
N MET A 35 17.91 10.45 7.04
CA MET A 35 16.54 10.06 7.36
C MET A 35 16.51 8.58 7.82
N SER A 36 17.12 8.33 8.97
CA SER A 36 17.25 6.99 9.53
C SER A 36 15.97 6.56 10.25
N THR A 37 15.32 5.51 9.78
CA THR A 37 14.17 4.87 10.45
C THR A 37 14.56 3.70 11.36
N GLY A 38 15.86 3.42 11.53
CA GLY A 38 16.37 2.29 12.29
C GLY A 38 17.45 2.64 13.31
N PRO A 39 18.09 1.64 13.92
CA PRO A 39 19.07 1.88 15.00
C PRO A 39 20.18 2.81 14.54
N ARG A 40 20.37 3.92 15.27
CA ARG A 40 21.40 4.95 15.08
C ARG A 40 22.83 4.46 15.34
N GLN A 41 23.09 3.18 15.26
CA GLN A 41 24.42 2.66 15.50
C GLN A 41 25.34 3.15 14.38
N LYS A 42 26.42 3.77 14.76
CA LYS A 42 27.59 3.90 13.89
C LYS A 42 28.10 2.48 13.65
N LEU A 43 27.68 1.89 12.54
CA LEU A 43 27.89 0.48 12.21
C LEU A 43 29.37 0.16 11.89
N GLY A 44 30.28 1.10 12.15
CA GLY A 44 31.70 0.90 11.89
C GLY A 44 32.11 1.08 10.43
N VAL A 45 31.23 1.68 9.59
CA VAL A 45 31.52 1.99 8.18
C VAL A 45 32.78 2.86 8.08
N THR A 46 33.71 2.43 7.24
CA THR A 46 34.99 3.11 6.99
C THR A 46 34.92 3.99 5.74
N GLN A 47 35.87 4.91 5.56
CA GLN A 47 35.97 5.69 4.32
C GLN A 47 36.22 4.78 3.10
N GLU A 48 36.95 3.69 3.29
CA GLU A 48 37.20 2.71 2.22
C GLU A 48 35.90 2.04 1.76
N ASP A 49 34.96 1.75 2.68
CA ASP A 49 33.64 1.20 2.32
C ASP A 49 32.84 2.22 1.51
N VAL A 50 32.87 3.50 1.91
CA VAL A 50 32.22 4.60 1.16
C VAL A 50 32.82 4.76 -0.24
N ASP A 51 34.13 4.57 -0.41
CA ASP A 51 34.82 4.77 -1.69
C ASP A 51 34.55 3.64 -2.71
N VAL A 52 33.99 2.50 -2.28
CA VAL A 52 33.69 1.35 -3.15
C VAL A 52 32.22 0.91 -3.17
N CYS A 53 31.37 1.47 -2.31
CA CYS A 53 29.94 1.05 -2.24
C CYS A 53 29.20 1.21 -3.57
N GLY A 54 28.16 0.40 -3.78
CA GLY A 54 27.43 0.35 -5.04
C GLY A 54 26.24 1.30 -5.13
N SER A 55 25.66 1.67 -3.98
CA SER A 55 24.41 2.44 -3.94
C SER A 55 24.27 3.28 -2.68
N VAL A 56 23.35 4.26 -2.75
CA VAL A 56 23.07 5.23 -1.68
C VAL A 56 21.57 5.20 -1.37
N LEU A 57 21.24 5.14 -0.07
CA LEU A 57 19.89 5.14 0.46
C LEU A 57 19.44 6.56 0.82
N ASN A 58 18.21 6.92 0.40
CA ASN A 58 17.45 8.11 0.82
C ASN A 58 18.18 9.45 0.62
N VAL A 59 19.04 9.55 -0.39
CA VAL A 59 19.58 10.83 -0.86
C VAL A 59 18.88 11.20 -2.16
N LEU A 60 18.15 12.30 -2.12
CA LEU A 60 17.47 12.90 -3.27
C LEU A 60 17.75 14.40 -3.28
N GLY A 61 17.39 15.05 -4.38
CA GLY A 61 17.78 16.43 -4.65
C GLY A 61 18.86 16.48 -5.72
N ALA A 62 18.52 17.01 -6.91
CA ALA A 62 19.41 16.96 -8.07
C ALA A 62 20.82 17.50 -7.76
N GLU A 63 20.91 18.61 -7.02
CA GLU A 63 22.18 19.20 -6.63
C GLU A 63 23.01 18.29 -5.72
N GLU A 64 22.34 17.62 -4.78
CA GLU A 64 23.00 16.73 -3.82
C GLU A 64 23.45 15.42 -4.48
N VAL A 65 22.60 14.87 -5.36
CA VAL A 65 22.95 13.70 -6.17
C VAL A 65 24.18 14.00 -7.04
N HIS A 66 24.23 15.14 -7.71
CA HIS A 66 25.40 15.54 -8.50
C HIS A 66 26.65 15.69 -7.61
N ARG A 67 26.54 16.39 -6.49
CA ARG A 67 27.67 16.58 -5.55
C ARG A 67 28.27 15.26 -5.08
N ILE A 68 27.43 14.31 -4.68
CA ILE A 68 27.89 13.01 -4.19
C ILE A 68 28.46 12.17 -5.32
N GLN A 69 27.77 12.11 -6.46
CA GLN A 69 28.19 11.31 -7.63
C GLN A 69 29.55 11.80 -8.16
N ASP A 70 29.74 13.12 -8.31
CA ASP A 70 31.00 13.72 -8.74
C ASP A 70 32.16 13.36 -7.79
N ALA A 71 31.96 13.62 -6.49
CA ALA A 71 32.99 13.33 -5.47
C ALA A 71 33.30 11.82 -5.41
N TYR A 72 32.32 10.94 -5.60
CA TYR A 72 32.52 9.50 -5.65
C TYR A 72 33.31 9.08 -6.90
N LEU A 73 32.88 9.56 -8.08
CA LEU A 73 33.54 9.25 -9.35
C LEU A 73 34.97 9.78 -9.41
N GLU A 74 35.30 10.93 -8.78
CA GLU A 74 36.66 11.40 -8.70
C GLU A 74 37.59 10.42 -7.99
N ARG A 75 37.13 9.79 -6.92
CA ARG A 75 37.91 8.85 -6.11
C ARG A 75 37.93 7.42 -6.69
N SER A 76 36.83 7.00 -7.30
CA SER A 76 36.65 5.65 -7.83
C SER A 76 37.65 5.35 -8.94
N ARG A 77 38.36 4.22 -8.86
CA ARG A 77 39.33 3.76 -9.87
C ARG A 77 38.69 3.41 -11.21
N LEU A 78 37.56 2.70 -11.17
CA LEU A 78 36.87 2.18 -12.35
C LEU A 78 35.72 3.09 -12.81
N LYS A 79 35.46 4.17 -12.11
CA LYS A 79 34.41 5.15 -12.45
C LYS A 79 33.01 4.50 -12.59
N ILE A 80 32.71 3.47 -11.79
CA ILE A 80 31.41 2.84 -11.74
C ILE A 80 30.47 3.74 -10.92
N PRO A 81 29.38 4.28 -11.47
CA PRO A 81 28.50 5.20 -10.78
C PRO A 81 27.74 4.58 -9.59
N LEU A 82 27.38 5.38 -8.60
CA LEU A 82 26.42 5.01 -7.55
C LEU A 82 25.00 4.92 -8.11
N VAL A 83 24.18 4.08 -7.50
CA VAL A 83 22.72 4.08 -7.69
C VAL A 83 22.05 4.76 -6.51
N PHE A 84 21.24 5.78 -6.75
CA PHE A 84 20.45 6.47 -5.72
C PHE A 84 19.07 5.82 -5.60
N MET A 85 18.77 5.31 -4.41
CA MET A 85 17.55 4.54 -4.13
C MET A 85 16.79 5.16 -2.97
N ALA A 86 15.46 5.19 -3.05
CA ALA A 86 14.62 5.74 -1.99
C ALA A 86 13.21 5.13 -1.97
N ASP A 87 12.46 5.36 -0.89
CA ASP A 87 11.06 5.02 -0.78
C ASP A 87 10.18 6.09 -1.43
N VAL A 88 9.71 5.82 -2.65
CA VAL A 88 8.70 6.60 -3.36
C VAL A 88 7.51 5.68 -3.58
N ILE A 89 6.61 5.59 -2.58
CA ILE A 89 5.58 4.56 -2.51
C ILE A 89 4.29 5.00 -3.22
N TYR A 90 3.74 6.16 -2.87
CA TYR A 90 2.49 6.69 -3.42
C TYR A 90 2.60 8.17 -3.82
N GLY A 91 3.77 8.61 -4.14
CA GLY A 91 4.08 9.96 -4.59
C GLY A 91 5.48 10.38 -4.21
N TYR A 92 5.94 11.43 -4.83
CA TYR A 92 7.20 12.11 -4.52
C TYR A 92 6.90 13.46 -3.86
N GLN A 93 6.97 14.59 -4.56
CA GLN A 93 6.52 15.87 -4.03
C GLN A 93 5.01 16.06 -4.17
N THR A 94 4.42 15.58 -5.26
CA THR A 94 2.98 15.37 -5.38
C THR A 94 2.64 14.00 -4.81
N CYS A 95 1.87 13.96 -3.71
CA CYS A 95 1.40 12.71 -3.12
C CYS A 95 -0.04 12.41 -3.50
N TYR A 96 -0.27 11.17 -3.88
CA TYR A 96 -1.57 10.55 -4.11
C TYR A 96 -2.12 9.97 -2.81
N PRO A 97 -3.35 9.44 -2.78
CA PRO A 97 -3.81 8.66 -1.63
C PRO A 97 -2.85 7.52 -1.29
N ILE A 98 -2.80 7.14 -0.02
CA ILE A 98 -2.05 5.95 0.40
C ILE A 98 -2.48 4.72 -0.41
N PRO A 99 -1.62 3.67 -0.58
CA PRO A 99 -1.95 2.51 -1.40
C PRO A 99 -3.26 1.82 -1.06
N LEU A 100 -3.68 1.81 0.20
CA LEU A 100 -5.00 1.32 0.60
C LEU A 100 -6.14 2.13 -0.04
N GLY A 101 -5.99 3.46 -0.11
CA GLY A 101 -6.91 4.35 -0.83
C GLY A 101 -6.80 4.19 -2.35
N LEU A 102 -5.58 4.05 -2.91
CA LEU A 102 -5.39 3.75 -4.32
C LEU A 102 -6.09 2.46 -4.73
N GLY A 103 -5.99 1.42 -3.88
CA GLY A 103 -6.72 0.16 -4.06
C GLY A 103 -8.24 0.38 -4.16
N ALA A 104 -8.78 1.28 -3.32
CA ALA A 104 -10.21 1.57 -3.28
C ALA A 104 -10.76 2.20 -4.58
N THR A 105 -9.92 2.66 -5.50
CA THR A 105 -10.34 3.10 -6.85
C THR A 105 -10.84 1.95 -7.72
N TRP A 106 -10.37 0.73 -7.50
CA TRP A 106 -10.58 -0.44 -8.37
C TRP A 106 -10.24 -0.15 -9.84
N ASP A 107 -9.29 0.76 -10.09
CA ASP A 107 -8.87 1.18 -11.41
C ASP A 107 -7.35 1.03 -11.61
N PRO A 108 -6.86 -0.16 -11.98
CA PRO A 108 -5.44 -0.37 -12.22
C PRO A 108 -4.87 0.50 -13.35
N ASP A 109 -5.67 0.88 -14.34
CA ASP A 109 -5.20 1.74 -15.45
C ASP A 109 -4.94 3.17 -14.97
N LEU A 110 -5.83 3.73 -14.14
CA LEU A 110 -5.62 5.01 -13.48
C LEU A 110 -4.33 5.00 -12.65
N ILE A 111 -4.14 3.93 -11.87
CA ILE A 111 -2.96 3.80 -11.00
C ILE A 111 -1.67 3.66 -11.82
N ARG A 112 -1.68 2.92 -12.92
CA ARG A 112 -0.51 2.88 -13.84
C ARG A 112 -0.14 4.28 -14.34
N ASP A 113 -1.13 5.08 -14.74
CA ASP A 113 -0.90 6.41 -15.25
C ASP A 113 -0.40 7.38 -14.18
N ASP A 114 -0.90 7.29 -12.93
CA ASP A 114 -0.41 8.05 -11.78
C ASP A 114 1.04 7.67 -11.43
N TYR A 115 1.37 6.38 -11.42
CA TYR A 115 2.74 5.91 -11.12
C TYR A 115 3.76 6.33 -12.18
N ARG A 116 3.32 6.55 -13.43
CA ARG A 116 4.17 7.19 -14.45
C ARG A 116 4.50 8.64 -14.08
N LEU A 117 3.51 9.41 -13.61
CA LEU A 117 3.72 10.79 -13.17
C LEU A 117 4.62 10.85 -11.93
N ILE A 118 4.46 9.91 -10.99
CA ILE A 118 5.33 9.77 -9.81
C ILE A 118 6.77 9.48 -10.23
N ALA A 119 6.98 8.56 -11.18
CA ALA A 119 8.31 8.23 -11.69
C ALA A 119 9.01 9.45 -12.30
N GLU A 120 8.30 10.26 -13.09
CA GLU A 120 8.83 11.47 -13.72
C GLU A 120 9.27 12.52 -12.68
N GLU A 121 8.51 12.72 -11.59
CA GLU A 121 8.93 13.61 -10.50
C GLU A 121 10.17 13.09 -9.78
N ALA A 122 10.16 11.81 -9.41
CA ALA A 122 11.23 11.21 -8.62
C ALA A 122 12.56 11.17 -9.38
N VAL A 123 12.54 10.79 -10.66
CA VAL A 123 13.77 10.72 -11.47
C VAL A 123 14.33 12.09 -11.78
N ALA A 124 13.50 13.12 -11.92
CA ALA A 124 13.96 14.48 -12.15
C ALA A 124 14.78 15.04 -10.97
N ASP A 125 14.57 14.51 -9.79
CA ASP A 125 15.29 14.86 -8.55
C ASP A 125 16.33 13.79 -8.12
N GLY A 126 16.61 12.83 -9.00
CA GLY A 126 17.74 11.90 -8.90
C GLY A 126 17.43 10.53 -8.31
N CYS A 127 16.17 10.18 -8.06
CA CYS A 127 15.80 8.82 -7.66
C CYS A 127 15.93 7.87 -8.86
N MET A 128 16.75 6.84 -8.74
CA MET A 128 17.02 5.89 -9.82
C MET A 128 16.30 4.54 -9.62
N VAL A 129 16.09 4.17 -8.36
CA VAL A 129 15.36 2.97 -7.94
C VAL A 129 14.41 3.36 -6.80
N THR A 130 13.17 2.94 -6.89
CA THR A 130 12.21 3.07 -5.77
C THR A 130 11.97 1.73 -5.09
N PHE A 131 11.85 1.74 -3.75
CA PHE A 131 11.42 0.59 -2.97
C PHE A 131 9.88 0.49 -2.97
N SER A 132 9.34 0.30 -4.16
CA SER A 132 7.92 0.19 -4.48
C SER A 132 7.73 -0.70 -5.72
N PRO A 133 6.62 -1.46 -5.86
CA PRO A 133 5.44 -1.43 -4.99
C PRO A 133 5.56 -2.34 -3.76
N PRO A 134 5.03 -1.92 -2.61
CA PRO A 134 4.69 -2.84 -1.53
C PRO A 134 3.38 -3.57 -1.89
N VAL A 135 3.38 -4.90 -1.75
CA VAL A 135 2.27 -5.75 -2.22
C VAL A 135 1.90 -6.86 -1.23
N ASP A 136 2.22 -6.68 0.03
CA ASP A 136 1.84 -7.62 1.08
C ASP A 136 0.32 -7.71 1.20
N VAL A 137 -0.22 -8.93 1.31
CA VAL A 137 -1.66 -9.12 1.49
C VAL A 137 -2.02 -8.87 2.96
N VAL A 138 -2.88 -7.88 3.21
CA VAL A 138 -3.25 -7.43 4.56
C VAL A 138 -4.56 -8.06 5.00
N ARG A 139 -4.56 -8.76 6.15
CA ARG A 139 -5.75 -9.40 6.72
C ARG A 139 -5.93 -9.12 8.21
N ASP A 140 -5.08 -8.29 8.80
CA ASP A 140 -5.13 -7.91 10.20
C ASP A 140 -4.96 -6.40 10.34
N ALA A 141 -6.04 -5.71 10.68
CA ALA A 141 -6.08 -4.27 10.82
C ALA A 141 -5.20 -3.73 11.97
N ARG A 142 -4.73 -4.61 12.87
CA ARG A 142 -3.79 -4.23 13.93
C ARG A 142 -2.40 -3.91 13.39
N TRP A 143 -2.02 -4.47 12.24
CA TRP A 143 -0.73 -4.20 11.60
C TRP A 143 -0.69 -2.78 11.03
N GLY A 144 0.34 -2.01 11.41
CA GLY A 144 0.47 -0.61 11.02
C GLY A 144 0.64 -0.37 9.53
N ARG A 145 1.35 -1.29 8.85
CA ARG A 145 1.67 -1.15 7.43
C ARG A 145 0.51 -1.46 6.48
N CYS A 146 -0.71 -1.69 7.01
CA CYS A 146 -1.93 -1.76 6.19
C CYS A 146 -2.02 -0.62 5.17
N LEU A 147 -1.61 0.59 5.57
CA LEU A 147 -1.69 1.78 4.72
C LEU A 147 -0.88 1.66 3.42
N GLU A 148 0.20 0.87 3.42
CA GLU A 148 1.11 0.76 2.29
C GLU A 148 0.64 -0.22 1.21
N MET A 149 -0.42 -1.00 1.50
CA MET A 149 -0.82 -2.16 0.69
C MET A 149 -2.13 -1.91 -0.06
N PRO A 150 -2.35 -2.51 -1.24
CA PRO A 150 -3.61 -2.38 -1.97
C PRO A 150 -4.83 -3.00 -1.27
N GLY A 151 -4.65 -3.98 -0.36
CA GLY A 151 -5.73 -4.58 0.40
C GLY A 151 -5.56 -6.05 0.77
N GLU A 152 -6.68 -6.72 1.08
CA GLU A 152 -6.72 -8.10 1.61
C GLU A 152 -6.82 -9.19 0.53
N ASP A 153 -7.12 -8.81 -0.72
CA ASP A 153 -7.36 -9.76 -1.80
C ASP A 153 -6.13 -9.96 -2.69
N PRO A 154 -5.65 -11.20 -2.89
CA PRO A 154 -4.47 -11.48 -3.70
C PRO A 154 -4.66 -11.20 -5.19
N TYR A 155 -5.88 -11.39 -5.76
CA TYR A 155 -6.12 -11.11 -7.17
C TYR A 155 -6.11 -9.60 -7.45
N LEU A 156 -6.86 -8.82 -6.67
CA LEU A 156 -6.89 -7.36 -6.80
C LEU A 156 -5.51 -6.76 -6.58
N SER A 157 -4.79 -7.19 -5.51
CA SER A 157 -3.42 -6.75 -5.24
C SER A 157 -2.46 -7.10 -6.37
N SER A 158 -2.64 -8.24 -7.03
CA SER A 158 -1.84 -8.62 -8.22
C SER A 158 -2.09 -7.69 -9.42
N ARG A 159 -3.35 -7.24 -9.62
CA ARG A 159 -3.69 -6.28 -10.68
C ARG A 159 -3.02 -4.92 -10.42
N PHE A 160 -3.02 -4.46 -9.17
CA PHE A 160 -2.35 -3.23 -8.76
C PHE A 160 -0.83 -3.36 -8.80
N ALA A 161 -0.25 -4.46 -8.32
CA ALA A 161 1.19 -4.72 -8.40
C ALA A 161 1.72 -4.58 -9.84
N LYS A 162 1.03 -5.21 -10.78
CA LYS A 162 1.34 -5.09 -12.21
C LYS A 162 1.26 -3.65 -12.70
N ALA A 163 0.15 -2.95 -12.40
CA ALA A 163 -0.07 -1.58 -12.84
C ALA A 163 1.01 -0.60 -12.30
N MET A 164 1.39 -0.75 -11.03
CA MET A 164 2.43 0.06 -10.40
C MET A 164 3.80 -0.16 -11.04
N VAL A 165 4.19 -1.43 -11.28
CA VAL A 165 5.45 -1.77 -11.96
C VAL A 165 5.48 -1.21 -13.38
N GLU A 166 4.40 -1.39 -14.16
CA GLU A 166 4.28 -0.84 -15.52
C GLU A 166 4.30 0.71 -15.51
N GLY A 167 3.69 1.33 -14.51
CA GLY A 167 3.72 2.78 -14.32
C GLY A 167 5.14 3.30 -14.08
N PHE A 168 5.88 2.71 -13.16
CA PHE A 168 7.29 3.06 -12.90
C PHE A 168 8.20 2.81 -14.10
N ALA A 169 7.97 1.73 -14.85
CA ALA A 169 8.72 1.44 -16.07
C ALA A 169 8.48 2.48 -17.19
N GLY A 170 7.32 3.16 -17.16
CA GLY A 170 6.99 4.23 -18.10
C GLY A 170 7.14 3.80 -19.56
N ASP A 171 7.79 4.64 -20.34
CA ASP A 171 8.16 4.34 -21.74
C ASP A 171 9.61 3.84 -21.89
N GLY A 172 10.29 3.62 -20.77
CA GLY A 172 11.68 3.14 -20.70
C GLY A 172 12.74 4.22 -20.94
N THR A 173 12.34 5.49 -21.15
CA THR A 173 13.32 6.58 -21.28
C THR A 173 13.87 6.98 -19.90
N PRO A 174 15.13 7.44 -19.82
CA PRO A 174 15.73 7.87 -18.55
C PRO A 174 14.92 8.95 -17.82
N GLU A 175 14.21 9.79 -18.57
CA GLU A 175 13.41 10.89 -18.05
C GLU A 175 12.09 10.46 -17.41
N ARG A 176 11.55 9.30 -17.79
CA ARG A 176 10.18 8.88 -17.46
C ARG A 176 10.07 7.51 -16.83
N SER A 177 11.21 6.91 -16.51
CA SER A 177 11.25 5.59 -15.91
C SER A 177 12.11 5.57 -14.66
N ILE A 178 11.69 4.82 -13.67
CA ILE A 178 12.44 4.51 -12.47
C ILE A 178 12.43 2.99 -12.28
N ALA A 179 13.51 2.41 -11.82
CA ALA A 179 13.52 0.98 -11.52
C ALA A 179 12.67 0.70 -10.27
N SER A 180 11.83 -0.32 -10.35
CA SER A 180 10.95 -0.74 -9.26
C SER A 180 11.54 -1.89 -8.44
N CYS A 181 11.27 -1.87 -7.13
CA CYS A 181 11.65 -2.91 -6.19
C CYS A 181 10.42 -3.40 -5.43
N VAL A 182 9.89 -4.57 -5.82
CA VAL A 182 8.74 -5.14 -5.11
C VAL A 182 9.12 -5.55 -3.68
N LYS A 183 8.26 -5.25 -2.72
CA LYS A 183 8.48 -5.52 -1.30
C LYS A 183 7.18 -5.91 -0.57
N HIS A 184 7.26 -6.59 0.58
CA HIS A 184 8.44 -7.17 1.24
C HIS A 184 8.42 -8.69 1.07
N PHE A 185 9.35 -9.28 0.35
CA PHE A 185 9.30 -10.68 -0.06
C PHE A 185 9.77 -11.63 1.06
N ALA A 186 8.85 -12.41 1.69
CA ALA A 186 7.43 -12.47 1.40
C ALA A 186 6.59 -12.85 2.64
N GLY A 187 5.28 -12.60 2.49
CA GLY A 187 4.31 -12.98 3.52
C GLY A 187 4.22 -12.01 4.70
N TYR A 188 4.86 -10.88 4.64
CA TYR A 188 4.97 -9.92 5.76
C TYR A 188 3.64 -9.35 6.24
N GLY A 189 2.60 -9.35 5.39
CA GLY A 189 1.24 -8.93 5.75
C GLY A 189 0.49 -9.87 6.71
N ALA A 190 1.13 -10.96 7.19
CA ALA A 190 0.55 -11.90 8.14
C ALA A 190 1.37 -12.05 9.45
N PRO A 191 1.89 -10.96 10.05
CA PRO A 191 2.66 -11.08 11.28
C PRO A 191 1.73 -11.50 12.43
N GLU A 192 2.22 -12.36 13.32
CA GLU A 192 1.42 -12.82 14.46
C GLU A 192 0.88 -11.66 15.29
N ALA A 193 -0.44 -11.68 15.49
CA ALA A 193 -1.20 -10.65 16.23
C ALA A 193 -1.07 -9.23 15.67
N GLY A 194 -0.78 -9.07 14.36
CA GLY A 194 -0.62 -7.77 13.73
C GLY A 194 0.58 -6.96 14.24
N ARG A 195 1.54 -7.58 14.94
CA ARG A 195 2.70 -6.88 15.49
C ARG A 195 3.80 -6.74 14.43
N GLU A 196 4.29 -5.52 14.30
CA GLU A 196 5.40 -5.22 13.40
C GLU A 196 6.63 -6.08 13.70
N TYR A 197 7.39 -6.47 12.67
CA TYR A 197 8.61 -7.29 12.74
C TYR A 197 8.43 -8.68 13.36
N ASN A 198 7.19 -9.15 13.50
CA ASN A 198 6.92 -10.42 14.15
C ASN A 198 6.97 -11.59 13.16
N THR A 199 7.03 -12.79 13.72
CA THR A 199 7.02 -14.07 13.02
C THR A 199 5.78 -14.21 12.13
N VAL A 200 5.98 -14.82 10.97
CA VAL A 200 4.91 -15.33 10.10
C VAL A 200 5.03 -16.86 10.09
N ASP A 201 3.94 -17.54 10.39
CA ASP A 201 3.83 -19.00 10.31
C ASP A 201 2.53 -19.39 9.61
N MET A 202 2.66 -20.07 8.47
CA MET A 202 1.55 -20.59 7.71
C MET A 202 1.98 -21.77 6.84
N SER A 203 1.01 -22.59 6.40
CA SER A 203 1.30 -23.68 5.47
C SER A 203 1.77 -23.15 4.11
N GLU A 204 2.65 -23.91 3.42
CA GLU A 204 3.08 -23.58 2.05
C GLU A 204 1.88 -23.46 1.11
N TRP A 205 0.84 -24.29 1.28
CA TRP A 205 -0.39 -24.20 0.51
C TRP A 205 -1.05 -22.82 0.63
N ARG A 206 -1.19 -22.31 1.85
CA ARG A 206 -1.75 -20.96 2.08
C ARG A 206 -0.83 -19.88 1.55
N PHE A 207 0.45 -19.99 1.79
CA PHE A 207 1.46 -19.04 1.36
C PHE A 207 1.43 -18.85 -0.17
N ARG A 208 1.43 -19.97 -0.92
CA ARG A 208 1.43 -19.94 -2.38
C ARG A 208 0.12 -19.48 -3.01
N ASN A 209 -1.01 -19.81 -2.40
CA ASN A 209 -2.32 -19.45 -2.94
C ASN A 209 -2.76 -18.03 -2.59
N GLU A 210 -2.33 -17.52 -1.41
CA GLU A 210 -2.91 -16.30 -0.87
C GLU A 210 -1.91 -15.14 -0.71
N TYR A 211 -0.62 -15.42 -0.44
CA TYR A 211 0.34 -14.35 -0.15
C TYR A 211 1.38 -14.13 -1.24
N LEU A 212 1.72 -15.12 -2.03
CA LEU A 212 2.70 -14.99 -3.12
C LEU A 212 2.19 -14.38 -4.43
N PRO A 213 0.88 -14.48 -4.81
CA PRO A 213 0.42 -14.03 -6.13
C PRO A 213 0.75 -12.56 -6.46
N PRO A 214 0.63 -11.57 -5.57
CA PRO A 214 0.97 -10.19 -5.91
C PRO A 214 2.45 -9.97 -6.22
N TYR A 215 3.36 -10.66 -5.53
CA TYR A 215 4.80 -10.62 -5.84
C TYR A 215 5.09 -11.26 -7.19
N LYS A 216 4.45 -12.41 -7.47
CA LYS A 216 4.60 -13.06 -8.78
C LYS A 216 4.12 -12.14 -9.91
N ALA A 217 3.01 -11.44 -9.71
CA ALA A 217 2.50 -10.48 -10.69
C ALA A 217 3.47 -9.31 -10.92
N ALA A 218 4.13 -8.80 -9.87
CA ALA A 218 5.16 -7.77 -10.00
C ALA A 218 6.40 -8.28 -10.75
N VAL A 219 6.86 -9.51 -10.44
CA VAL A 219 7.98 -10.16 -11.15
C VAL A 219 7.64 -10.37 -12.63
N ASP A 220 6.45 -10.86 -12.94
CA ASP A 220 5.98 -11.08 -14.31
C ASP A 220 5.79 -9.77 -15.09
N ALA A 221 5.47 -8.67 -14.40
CA ALA A 221 5.41 -7.34 -14.99
C ALA A 221 6.80 -6.72 -15.22
N GLY A 222 7.87 -7.36 -14.77
CA GLY A 222 9.26 -6.98 -15.03
C GLY A 222 9.85 -6.02 -13.99
N CYS A 223 9.46 -6.13 -12.71
CA CYS A 223 10.12 -5.36 -11.64
C CYS A 223 11.63 -5.66 -11.63
N ASP A 224 12.42 -4.64 -11.30
CA ASP A 224 13.87 -4.68 -11.43
C ASP A 224 14.56 -5.34 -10.24
N LEU A 225 14.05 -5.10 -9.04
CA LEU A 225 14.59 -5.62 -7.78
C LEU A 225 13.47 -6.29 -6.97
N VAL A 226 13.90 -7.12 -6.02
CA VAL A 226 13.05 -7.68 -4.96
C VAL A 226 13.70 -7.38 -3.62
N MET A 227 12.93 -6.88 -2.65
CA MET A 227 13.39 -6.62 -1.28
C MET A 227 12.92 -7.74 -0.36
N THR A 228 13.86 -8.29 0.46
CA THR A 228 13.52 -9.31 1.47
C THR A 228 12.70 -8.70 2.61
N SER A 229 11.83 -9.48 3.22
CA SER A 229 11.05 -9.05 4.37
C SER A 229 11.77 -9.32 5.71
N PHE A 230 11.29 -8.68 6.78
CA PHE A 230 11.84 -8.85 8.15
C PHE A 230 11.41 -10.14 8.83
N ASN A 231 10.25 -10.70 8.46
CA ASN A 231 9.67 -11.86 9.12
C ASN A 231 10.38 -13.17 8.78
N THR A 232 10.07 -14.18 9.56
CA THR A 232 10.43 -15.58 9.25
C THR A 232 9.39 -16.21 8.32
N VAL A 233 9.83 -17.15 7.50
CA VAL A 233 8.98 -18.08 6.74
C VAL A 233 9.44 -19.48 7.06
N GLU A 234 8.54 -20.32 7.58
CA GLU A 234 8.89 -21.68 8.05
C GLU A 234 10.04 -21.69 9.09
N GLY A 235 10.07 -20.69 9.98
CA GLY A 235 11.08 -20.54 11.02
C GLY A 235 12.44 -20.01 10.55
N VAL A 236 12.60 -19.65 9.27
CA VAL A 236 13.82 -19.07 8.71
C VAL A 236 13.57 -17.61 8.34
N PRO A 237 14.37 -16.63 8.83
CA PRO A 237 14.26 -15.24 8.38
C PRO A 237 14.36 -15.13 6.86
N ALA A 238 13.49 -14.35 6.24
CA ALA A 238 13.39 -14.25 4.78
C ALA A 238 14.75 -13.95 4.13
N THR A 239 15.54 -13.04 4.72
CA THR A 239 16.89 -12.67 4.25
C THR A 239 17.89 -13.85 4.22
N ALA A 240 17.70 -14.87 5.05
CA ALA A 240 18.54 -16.09 5.08
C ALA A 240 17.84 -17.32 4.46
N ASN A 241 16.64 -17.14 3.91
CA ASN A 241 15.83 -18.26 3.45
C ASN A 241 16.16 -18.63 1.99
N LYS A 242 17.11 -19.56 1.84
CA LYS A 242 17.53 -20.05 0.50
C LYS A 242 16.36 -20.61 -0.31
N ARG A 243 15.44 -21.36 0.33
CA ARG A 243 14.26 -21.90 -0.36
C ARG A 243 13.40 -20.80 -0.98
N LEU A 244 13.24 -19.69 -0.24
CA LEU A 244 12.43 -18.56 -0.69
C LEU A 244 13.16 -17.74 -1.79
N MET A 245 14.43 -17.40 -1.56
CA MET A 245 15.17 -16.50 -2.44
C MET A 245 15.78 -17.20 -3.67
N ASP A 246 16.37 -18.39 -3.47
CA ASP A 246 17.04 -19.11 -4.54
C ASP A 246 16.09 -20.10 -5.24
N ASP A 247 15.49 -21.05 -4.51
CA ASP A 247 14.73 -22.11 -5.13
C ASP A 247 13.42 -21.59 -5.76
N LEU A 248 12.66 -20.73 -5.04
CA LEU A 248 11.40 -20.18 -5.53
C LEU A 248 11.61 -18.97 -6.45
N LEU A 249 12.22 -17.89 -5.93
CA LEU A 249 12.28 -16.62 -6.67
C LEU A 249 13.17 -16.72 -7.90
N ARG A 250 14.40 -17.25 -7.76
CA ARG A 250 15.31 -17.42 -8.90
C ARG A 250 15.00 -18.66 -9.71
N GLY A 251 14.82 -19.83 -9.04
CA GLY A 251 14.67 -21.12 -9.71
C GLY A 251 13.31 -21.29 -10.36
N GLU A 252 12.21 -21.17 -9.59
CA GLU A 252 10.86 -21.42 -10.11
C GLU A 252 10.33 -20.24 -10.93
N TRP A 253 10.55 -18.99 -10.45
CA TRP A 253 10.02 -17.78 -11.11
C TRP A 253 10.97 -17.18 -12.14
N GLY A 254 12.24 -17.57 -12.14
CA GLY A 254 13.24 -17.11 -13.11
C GLY A 254 13.68 -15.65 -12.91
N PHE A 255 13.54 -15.11 -11.69
CA PHE A 255 13.96 -13.74 -11.41
C PHE A 255 15.47 -13.59 -11.45
N ASN A 256 15.97 -12.68 -12.30
CA ASN A 256 17.40 -12.46 -12.52
C ASN A 256 17.90 -11.08 -12.04
N GLY A 257 17.03 -10.23 -11.53
CA GLY A 257 17.40 -8.93 -10.95
C GLY A 257 18.11 -9.06 -9.60
N PRO A 258 18.68 -7.95 -9.06
CA PRO A 258 19.21 -7.94 -7.71
C PRO A 258 18.14 -8.19 -6.65
N ILE A 259 18.52 -8.96 -5.61
CA ILE A 259 17.76 -9.08 -4.36
C ILE A 259 18.46 -8.18 -3.35
N ILE A 260 17.74 -7.21 -2.81
CA ILE A 260 18.21 -6.30 -1.76
C ILE A 260 17.55 -6.65 -0.42
N THR A 261 18.26 -6.49 0.69
CA THR A 261 17.63 -6.65 1.99
C THR A 261 16.72 -5.47 2.32
N ASP A 262 15.79 -5.65 3.23
CA ASP A 262 15.21 -4.54 3.98
C ASP A 262 16.26 -3.97 4.95
N TYR A 263 15.92 -2.84 5.59
CA TYR A 263 16.81 -2.03 6.41
C TYR A 263 17.48 -2.82 7.52
N ALA A 264 18.82 -2.96 7.44
CA ALA A 264 19.65 -3.68 8.39
C ALA A 264 19.35 -5.19 8.55
N ALA A 265 18.57 -5.81 7.66
CA ALA A 265 18.07 -7.17 7.85
C ALA A 265 19.16 -8.26 7.85
N VAL A 266 20.36 -8.01 7.29
CA VAL A 266 21.48 -8.96 7.46
C VAL A 266 21.90 -9.05 8.94
N SER A 267 22.08 -7.93 9.61
CA SER A 267 22.49 -7.93 11.03
C SER A 267 21.38 -8.46 11.95
N GLU A 268 20.11 -8.34 11.55
CA GLU A 268 18.97 -8.83 12.32
C GLU A 268 18.90 -10.36 12.40
N LEU A 269 19.61 -11.08 11.53
CA LEU A 269 19.77 -12.53 11.64
C LEU A 269 20.37 -12.96 13.00
N ILE A 270 21.15 -12.08 13.63
CA ILE A 270 21.67 -12.30 14.99
C ILE A 270 20.53 -12.17 16.00
N GLY A 271 19.68 -11.16 15.87
CA GLY A 271 18.50 -10.97 16.71
C GLY A 271 17.50 -12.12 16.59
N HIS A 272 17.33 -12.67 15.40
CA HIS A 272 16.53 -13.89 15.14
C HIS A 272 17.13 -15.15 15.75
N GLY A 273 18.42 -15.13 16.16
CA GLY A 273 19.10 -16.28 16.74
C GLY A 273 19.52 -17.36 15.73
N VAL A 274 19.58 -17.03 14.45
CA VAL A 274 20.07 -17.94 13.39
C VAL A 274 21.53 -17.70 13.00
N ALA A 275 22.09 -16.57 13.43
CA ALA A 275 23.51 -16.24 13.28
C ALA A 275 24.08 -15.79 14.63
N ALA A 276 25.32 -16.19 14.95
CA ALA A 276 25.99 -15.78 16.19
C ALA A 276 26.70 -14.43 16.07
N ASN A 277 27.03 -13.98 14.85
CA ASN A 277 27.76 -12.76 14.56
C ASN A 277 27.54 -12.32 13.09
N ASN A 278 28.10 -11.14 12.73
CA ASN A 278 27.99 -10.59 11.39
C ASN A 278 28.55 -11.52 10.29
N ARG A 279 29.63 -12.25 10.59
CA ARG A 279 30.23 -13.20 9.63
C ARG A 279 29.25 -14.30 9.25
N GLU A 280 28.60 -14.94 10.25
CA GLU A 280 27.58 -15.94 9.99
C GLU A 280 26.37 -15.35 9.28
N ALA A 281 25.94 -14.16 9.67
CA ALA A 281 24.83 -13.45 9.03
C ALA A 281 25.11 -13.18 7.54
N ALA A 282 26.28 -12.62 7.22
CA ALA A 282 26.71 -12.38 5.84
C ALA A 282 26.76 -13.68 5.01
N ARG A 283 27.31 -14.75 5.60
CA ARG A 283 27.37 -16.07 4.95
C ARG A 283 25.99 -16.63 4.65
N LEU A 284 25.05 -16.54 5.58
CA LEU A 284 23.67 -17.04 5.40
C LEU A 284 22.94 -16.26 4.32
N ALA A 285 23.00 -14.92 4.34
CA ALA A 285 22.36 -14.07 3.34
C ALA A 285 22.94 -14.28 1.93
N MET A 286 24.28 -14.35 1.79
CA MET A 286 24.93 -14.61 0.50
C MET A 286 24.59 -16.01 -0.03
N ASN A 287 24.52 -17.04 0.83
CA ASN A 287 24.09 -18.38 0.44
C ASN A 287 22.60 -18.47 0.09
N ALA A 288 21.79 -17.52 0.54
CA ALA A 288 20.41 -17.34 0.10
C ALA A 288 20.29 -16.50 -1.18
N THR A 289 21.40 -16.15 -1.83
CA THR A 289 21.48 -15.35 -3.07
C THR A 289 20.97 -13.89 -2.92
N VAL A 290 21.03 -13.33 -1.72
CA VAL A 290 20.78 -11.91 -1.47
C VAL A 290 22.00 -11.11 -1.93
N ASP A 291 21.79 -10.14 -2.82
CA ASP A 291 22.87 -9.45 -3.52
C ASP A 291 23.33 -8.18 -2.82
N ILE A 292 22.39 -7.39 -2.27
CA ILE A 292 22.70 -6.08 -1.70
C ILE A 292 22.34 -6.06 -0.22
N ASP A 293 23.32 -5.72 0.61
CA ASP A 293 23.17 -5.50 2.05
C ASP A 293 22.82 -4.02 2.28
N MET A 294 21.56 -3.75 2.65
CA MET A 294 21.09 -2.41 2.93
C MET A 294 21.55 -1.97 4.30
N LYS A 295 22.45 -0.98 4.28
CA LYS A 295 22.94 -0.17 5.38
C LYS A 295 23.83 -0.90 6.40
N THR A 296 24.00 -2.22 6.39
CA THR A 296 24.93 -2.84 7.32
C THR A 296 26.33 -3.01 6.71
N PRO A 297 27.40 -3.07 7.51
CA PRO A 297 28.73 -3.38 7.00
C PRO A 297 29.00 -4.88 6.91
N CYS A 298 27.97 -5.75 7.06
CA CYS A 298 28.19 -7.19 7.13
C CYS A 298 28.87 -7.72 5.88
N TYR A 299 28.40 -7.32 4.69
CA TYR A 299 29.04 -7.72 3.44
C TYR A 299 30.42 -7.07 3.27
N ALA A 300 30.52 -5.76 3.52
CA ALA A 300 31.77 -5.00 3.37
C ALA A 300 32.93 -5.57 4.21
N HIS A 301 32.62 -6.05 5.42
CA HIS A 301 33.64 -6.46 6.39
C HIS A 301 33.90 -7.96 6.43
N GLU A 302 32.92 -8.79 6.02
CA GLU A 302 33.00 -10.22 6.24
C GLU A 302 33.20 -11.06 4.97
N LEU A 303 32.71 -10.59 3.80
CA LEU A 303 32.73 -11.42 2.59
C LEU A 303 34.12 -11.73 2.09
N GLU A 304 35.10 -10.81 2.20
CA GLU A 304 36.48 -11.06 1.80
C GLU A 304 37.09 -12.21 2.61
N GLY A 305 36.88 -12.21 3.94
CA GLY A 305 37.33 -13.30 4.81
C GLY A 305 36.61 -14.62 4.51
N LEU A 306 35.31 -14.58 4.24
CA LEU A 306 34.51 -15.78 3.89
C LEU A 306 34.99 -16.40 2.57
N VAL A 307 35.36 -15.58 1.59
CA VAL A 307 35.94 -16.07 0.32
C VAL A 307 37.33 -16.66 0.57
N ALA A 308 38.18 -16.01 1.36
CA ALA A 308 39.53 -16.50 1.68
C ALA A 308 39.50 -17.88 2.40
N ASP A 309 38.52 -18.09 3.26
CA ASP A 309 38.30 -19.35 4.00
C ASP A 309 37.53 -20.40 3.18
N GLY A 310 37.03 -20.05 1.98
CA GLY A 310 36.28 -20.96 1.10
C GLY A 310 34.85 -21.23 1.53
N GLU A 311 34.27 -20.43 2.45
CA GLU A 311 32.89 -20.54 2.90
C GLU A 311 31.89 -19.89 1.92
N ILE A 312 32.36 -18.91 1.13
CA ILE A 312 31.67 -18.31 -0.01
C ILE A 312 32.58 -18.42 -1.24
N SER A 313 32.03 -18.77 -2.39
CA SER A 313 32.80 -18.89 -3.60
C SER A 313 32.93 -17.56 -4.37
N MET A 314 33.98 -17.41 -5.18
CA MET A 314 34.11 -16.24 -6.08
C MET A 314 32.96 -16.15 -7.07
N GLU A 315 32.42 -17.29 -7.52
CA GLU A 315 31.29 -17.36 -8.45
C GLU A 315 30.02 -16.75 -7.83
N GLN A 316 29.79 -16.90 -6.52
CA GLN A 316 28.68 -16.25 -5.82
C GLN A 316 28.83 -14.74 -5.79
N ILE A 317 30.04 -14.25 -5.48
CA ILE A 317 30.35 -12.81 -5.51
C ILE A 317 30.21 -12.24 -6.93
N ASP A 318 30.76 -12.91 -7.91
CA ASP A 318 30.72 -12.50 -9.32
C ASP A 318 29.28 -12.45 -9.85
N ALA A 319 28.46 -13.44 -9.52
CA ALA A 319 27.06 -13.47 -9.92
C ALA A 319 26.25 -12.33 -9.29
N ALA A 320 26.46 -12.03 -8.00
CA ALA A 320 25.81 -10.92 -7.32
C ALA A 320 26.27 -9.57 -7.88
N CYS A 321 27.58 -9.37 -8.04
CA CYS A 321 28.15 -8.16 -8.62
C CYS A 321 27.63 -7.91 -10.04
N LEU A 322 27.57 -8.95 -10.87
CA LEU A 322 27.10 -8.84 -12.25
C LEU A 322 25.64 -8.35 -12.30
N ARG A 323 24.75 -8.87 -11.44
CA ARG A 323 23.35 -8.40 -11.38
C ARG A 323 23.26 -6.90 -11.03
N VAL A 324 24.10 -6.42 -10.13
CA VAL A 324 24.16 -4.98 -9.80
C VAL A 324 24.70 -4.16 -10.97
N LEU A 325 25.74 -4.64 -11.67
CA LEU A 325 26.27 -3.96 -12.86
C LEU A 325 25.25 -3.95 -14.01
N GLU A 326 24.50 -5.04 -14.20
CA GLU A 326 23.42 -5.12 -15.20
C GLU A 326 22.29 -4.14 -14.86
N LEU A 327 21.91 -3.97 -13.58
CA LEU A 327 20.97 -2.93 -13.16
C LEU A 327 21.50 -1.55 -13.52
N LYS A 328 22.76 -1.22 -13.20
CA LYS A 328 23.37 0.06 -13.55
C LYS A 328 23.38 0.30 -15.04
N ASN A 329 23.66 -0.74 -15.82
CA ASN A 329 23.65 -0.69 -17.27
C ASN A 329 22.23 -0.49 -17.85
N LYS A 330 21.24 -1.19 -17.31
CA LYS A 330 19.81 -0.99 -17.66
C LYS A 330 19.36 0.43 -17.39
N LEU A 331 19.80 1.01 -16.28
CA LEU A 331 19.55 2.41 -15.90
C LEU A 331 20.31 3.43 -16.77
N GLY A 332 21.24 3.00 -17.64
CA GLY A 332 22.04 3.88 -18.49
C GLY A 332 23.13 4.66 -17.73
N LEU A 333 23.50 4.25 -16.53
CA LEU A 333 24.43 5.02 -15.66
C LEU A 333 25.86 5.08 -16.18
N PHE A 334 26.26 4.14 -17.02
CA PHE A 334 27.58 4.16 -17.66
C PHE A 334 27.68 5.20 -18.77
N GLU A 335 26.55 5.60 -19.37
CA GLU A 335 26.43 6.63 -20.37
C GLU A 335 26.16 8.00 -19.75
N ASP A 336 25.26 8.05 -18.76
CA ASP A 336 24.93 9.24 -17.98
C ASP A 336 24.72 8.87 -16.50
N PRO A 337 25.69 9.14 -15.61
CA PRO A 337 25.61 8.80 -14.20
C PRO A 337 24.56 9.59 -13.40
N TYR A 338 23.94 10.61 -14.00
CA TYR A 338 22.90 11.46 -13.38
C TYR A 338 21.50 11.16 -13.87
N ARG A 339 21.36 10.38 -14.95
CA ARG A 339 20.08 10.06 -15.59
C ARG A 339 19.21 11.28 -15.85
N THR A 340 19.84 12.35 -16.36
CA THR A 340 19.12 13.59 -16.72
C THR A 340 18.51 14.36 -15.54
N CYS A 341 18.75 13.99 -14.27
CA CYS A 341 18.28 14.80 -13.16
C CYS A 341 18.97 16.17 -13.12
N SER A 342 18.18 17.21 -12.91
CA SER A 342 18.70 18.57 -12.74
C SER A 342 17.68 19.45 -12.00
N PRO A 343 18.15 20.56 -11.36
CA PRO A 343 17.27 21.51 -10.70
C PRO A 343 16.21 22.09 -11.64
N GLU A 344 16.59 22.35 -12.91
CA GLU A 344 15.69 22.88 -13.93
C GLU A 344 14.59 21.88 -14.25
N ARG A 345 14.97 20.63 -14.49
CA ARG A 345 13.99 19.57 -14.77
C ARG A 345 13.06 19.31 -13.60
N ARG A 346 13.59 19.26 -12.37
CA ARG A 346 12.78 19.17 -11.16
C ARG A 346 11.72 20.26 -11.12
N ALA A 347 12.12 21.52 -11.36
CA ALA A 347 11.21 22.66 -11.34
C ALA A 347 10.13 22.59 -12.46
N GLU A 348 10.42 21.92 -13.58
CA GLU A 348 9.47 21.76 -14.68
C GLU A 348 8.38 20.71 -14.39
N VAL A 349 8.71 19.64 -13.61
CA VAL A 349 7.81 18.51 -13.48
C VAL A 349 7.15 18.39 -12.10
N THR A 350 7.72 18.95 -11.02
CA THR A 350 7.17 18.76 -9.68
C THR A 350 5.96 19.64 -9.40
N CYS A 351 4.95 19.10 -8.76
CA CYS A 351 3.74 19.77 -8.29
C CYS A 351 3.05 20.63 -9.37
N THR A 352 3.14 20.24 -10.65
CA THR A 352 2.48 20.98 -11.73
C THR A 352 0.96 20.94 -11.59
N PRO A 353 0.23 21.92 -12.16
CA PRO A 353 -1.24 21.90 -12.14
C PRO A 353 -1.85 20.59 -12.67
N GLU A 354 -1.21 19.97 -13.68
CA GLU A 354 -1.64 18.69 -14.26
C GLU A 354 -1.52 17.56 -13.22
N ARG A 355 -0.41 17.49 -12.51
CA ARG A 355 -0.17 16.47 -11.48
C ARG A 355 -1.09 16.62 -10.27
N LEU A 356 -1.27 17.87 -9.83
CA LEU A 356 -2.22 18.18 -8.75
C LEU A 356 -3.66 17.84 -9.14
N GLN A 357 -4.02 18.03 -10.42
CA GLN A 357 -5.34 17.65 -10.94
C GLN A 357 -5.47 16.12 -11.05
N SER A 358 -4.42 15.40 -11.48
CA SER A 358 -4.40 13.92 -11.45
C SER A 358 -4.60 13.42 -10.04
N ALA A 359 -3.82 13.90 -9.07
CA ALA A 359 -3.96 13.52 -7.66
C ALA A 359 -5.36 13.83 -7.09
N ARG A 360 -5.98 14.97 -7.47
CA ARG A 360 -7.35 15.32 -7.08
C ARG A 360 -8.36 14.33 -7.65
N LYS A 361 -8.24 13.96 -8.93
CA LYS A 361 -9.11 12.98 -9.59
C LYS A 361 -9.00 11.63 -8.89
N THR A 362 -7.80 11.11 -8.75
CA THR A 362 -7.56 9.80 -8.12
C THR A 362 -8.03 9.78 -6.67
N CYS A 363 -7.82 10.86 -5.92
CA CYS A 363 -8.35 11.00 -4.57
C CYS A 363 -9.89 10.94 -4.57
N GLY A 364 -10.57 11.67 -5.44
CA GLY A 364 -12.03 11.63 -5.54
C GLY A 364 -12.59 10.23 -5.83
N GLU A 365 -11.88 9.44 -6.66
CA GLU A 365 -12.23 8.06 -6.97
C GLU A 365 -11.89 7.07 -5.85
N ALA A 366 -10.93 7.42 -4.97
CA ALA A 366 -10.51 6.61 -3.82
C ALA A 366 -11.44 6.74 -2.60
N LEU A 367 -12.22 7.83 -2.51
CA LEU A 367 -13.11 8.07 -1.39
C LEU A 367 -14.26 7.07 -1.36
N VAL A 368 -14.52 6.46 -0.19
CA VAL A 368 -15.57 5.44 -0.04
C VAL A 368 -16.69 5.95 0.85
N LEU A 369 -17.88 6.06 0.30
CA LEU A 369 -19.08 6.41 1.07
C LEU A 369 -19.59 5.17 1.81
N LEU A 370 -19.42 5.13 3.14
CA LEU A 370 -19.78 3.99 3.98
C LEU A 370 -21.23 4.06 4.48
N LYS A 371 -21.75 5.27 4.71
CA LYS A 371 -23.10 5.50 5.22
C LYS A 371 -23.65 6.82 4.66
N ASN A 372 -24.95 6.89 4.33
CA ASN A 372 -25.65 8.12 3.90
C ASN A 372 -27.13 8.02 4.18
N GLU A 373 -27.52 8.05 5.44
CA GLU A 373 -28.91 7.96 5.87
C GLU A 373 -29.65 9.27 5.55
N GLY A 374 -30.89 9.15 5.06
CA GLY A 374 -31.70 10.30 4.69
C GLY A 374 -31.18 11.12 3.51
N GLY A 375 -30.07 10.67 2.84
CA GLY A 375 -29.47 11.40 1.73
C GLY A 375 -28.89 12.75 2.17
N VAL A 376 -28.20 12.80 3.31
CA VAL A 376 -27.56 14.02 3.83
C VAL A 376 -26.50 14.52 2.86
N LEU A 377 -25.73 13.63 2.26
CA LEU A 377 -24.82 13.92 1.16
C LEU A 377 -25.47 13.66 -0.20
N PRO A 378 -25.16 14.49 -1.23
CA PRO A 378 -24.28 15.65 -1.21
C PRO A 378 -24.95 16.90 -0.61
N LEU A 379 -24.12 17.78 -0.02
CA LEU A 379 -24.57 19.07 0.52
C LEU A 379 -24.80 20.08 -0.60
N ALA A 380 -25.87 20.86 -0.51
CA ALA A 380 -26.21 21.87 -1.50
C ALA A 380 -25.26 23.09 -1.45
N LYS A 381 -24.70 23.49 -2.60
CA LYS A 381 -23.77 24.63 -2.75
C LYS A 381 -24.47 25.97 -2.99
N GLY A 382 -25.60 25.97 -3.68
CA GLY A 382 -26.27 27.18 -4.16
C GLY A 382 -26.89 28.08 -3.04
N ASP A 383 -27.41 29.23 -3.44
CA ASP A 383 -28.13 30.14 -2.53
C ASP A 383 -29.27 29.39 -1.83
N GLY A 384 -29.29 29.45 -0.48
CA GLY A 384 -30.24 28.69 0.34
C GLY A 384 -29.74 27.31 0.76
N GLY A 385 -28.53 26.91 0.40
CA GLY A 385 -27.87 25.73 0.95
C GLY A 385 -27.51 25.89 2.44
N PRO A 386 -27.15 24.79 3.14
CA PRO A 386 -26.93 24.81 4.56
C PRO A 386 -25.72 25.65 4.97
N ARG A 387 -25.74 26.17 6.21
CA ARG A 387 -24.55 26.64 6.89
C ARG A 387 -23.82 25.41 7.48
N VAL A 388 -22.54 25.28 7.16
CA VAL A 388 -21.72 24.13 7.47
C VAL A 388 -20.70 24.47 8.56
N ALA A 389 -20.67 23.68 9.63
CA ALA A 389 -19.57 23.64 10.59
C ALA A 389 -18.64 22.50 10.23
N LEU A 390 -17.35 22.79 10.00
CA LEU A 390 -16.30 21.78 9.85
C LEU A 390 -15.53 21.67 11.16
N ILE A 391 -15.58 20.52 11.82
CA ILE A 391 -15.05 20.34 13.18
C ILE A 391 -14.14 19.13 13.23
N GLY A 392 -13.03 19.23 13.92
CA GLY A 392 -12.11 18.14 14.17
C GLY A 392 -10.66 18.50 13.97
N PRO A 393 -9.72 17.65 14.42
CA PRO A 393 -8.28 17.90 14.31
C PRO A 393 -7.82 17.98 12.86
N TYR A 394 -8.54 17.36 11.91
CA TYR A 394 -8.24 17.39 10.48
C TYR A 394 -8.94 18.52 9.71
N ALA A 395 -9.78 19.33 10.37
CA ALA A 395 -10.51 20.41 9.72
C ALA A 395 -9.58 21.38 8.97
N ASN A 396 -8.48 21.80 9.59
CA ASN A 396 -7.49 22.70 8.99
C ASN A 396 -6.07 22.16 9.11
N SER A 397 -5.88 20.89 8.77
CA SER A 397 -4.59 20.19 8.83
C SER A 397 -4.08 19.83 7.43
N LYS A 398 -2.76 19.91 7.25
CA LYS A 398 -2.03 19.38 6.09
C LYS A 398 -1.43 17.99 6.35
N ASP A 399 -1.61 17.43 7.55
CA ASP A 399 -1.10 16.12 7.94
C ASP A 399 -2.02 14.96 7.50
N VAL A 400 -2.52 15.08 6.28
CA VAL A 400 -3.44 14.13 5.62
C VAL A 400 -2.75 13.32 4.50
N ILE A 401 -1.41 13.34 4.47
CA ILE A 401 -0.64 12.70 3.40
C ILE A 401 -0.12 11.30 3.76
N GLY A 402 -0.24 10.87 5.02
CA GLY A 402 0.27 9.57 5.49
C GLY A 402 1.76 9.56 5.80
N MET A 403 2.23 8.49 6.47
CA MET A 403 3.57 8.40 7.05
C MET A 403 4.69 8.36 6.00
N TRP A 404 4.53 7.60 4.91
CA TRP A 404 5.57 7.36 3.91
C TRP A 404 5.65 8.42 2.80
N ALA A 405 4.98 9.55 2.96
CA ALA A 405 5.11 10.71 2.09
C ALA A 405 6.30 11.60 2.50
N ILE A 406 7.47 11.01 2.71
CA ILE A 406 8.65 11.67 3.28
C ILE A 406 9.24 12.79 2.42
N HIS A 407 8.97 12.75 1.12
CA HIS A 407 9.45 13.74 0.15
C HIS A 407 8.38 14.77 -0.25
N ALA A 408 7.17 14.69 0.35
CA ALA A 408 6.04 15.53 -0.01
C ALA A 408 6.27 17.02 0.21
N ASP A 409 5.90 17.83 -0.75
CA ASP A 409 5.81 19.28 -0.58
C ASP A 409 4.42 19.68 -0.06
N LYS A 410 4.28 19.79 1.26
CA LYS A 410 3.03 20.19 1.91
C LYS A 410 2.59 21.63 1.58
N SER A 411 3.45 22.48 0.95
CA SER A 411 3.08 23.83 0.57
C SER A 411 1.96 23.84 -0.47
N HIS A 412 1.89 22.79 -1.31
CA HIS A 412 0.85 22.60 -2.32
C HIS A 412 -0.43 21.93 -1.78
N SER A 413 -0.44 21.44 -0.54
CA SER A 413 -1.63 20.86 0.06
C SER A 413 -2.64 21.95 0.45
N VAL A 414 -3.90 21.71 0.12
CA VAL A 414 -5.05 22.53 0.52
C VAL A 414 -5.80 21.82 1.63
N THR A 415 -6.05 22.50 2.74
CA THR A 415 -6.80 21.93 3.87
C THR A 415 -8.29 21.79 3.54
N LEU A 416 -9.02 20.99 4.33
CA LEU A 416 -10.47 20.91 4.18
C LEU A 416 -11.12 22.29 4.40
N ALA A 417 -10.65 23.03 5.41
CA ALA A 417 -11.19 24.36 5.73
C ALA A 417 -11.04 25.32 4.53
N GLU A 418 -9.85 25.37 3.93
CA GLU A 418 -9.60 26.17 2.73
C GLU A 418 -10.52 25.75 1.56
N ALA A 419 -10.64 24.44 1.31
CA ALA A 419 -11.46 23.91 0.22
C ALA A 419 -12.97 24.17 0.44
N PHE A 420 -13.47 24.04 1.67
CA PHE A 420 -14.88 24.29 2.00
C PHE A 420 -15.20 25.78 1.90
N GLU A 421 -14.28 26.66 2.33
CA GLU A 421 -14.45 28.10 2.21
C GLU A 421 -14.46 28.56 0.74
N GLU A 422 -13.62 27.94 -0.12
CA GLU A 422 -13.66 28.15 -1.58
C GLU A 422 -15.06 27.85 -2.18
N VAL A 423 -15.76 26.82 -1.65
CA VAL A 423 -17.07 26.38 -2.17
C VAL A 423 -18.24 27.20 -1.59
N LEU A 424 -18.22 27.46 -0.29
CA LEU A 424 -19.38 28.03 0.43
C LEU A 424 -19.27 29.52 0.72
N GLY A 425 -18.04 30.06 0.80
CA GLY A 425 -17.76 31.40 1.30
C GLY A 425 -17.93 31.53 2.82
N ALA A 426 -17.30 32.54 3.40
CA ALA A 426 -17.22 32.74 4.87
C ALA A 426 -18.58 32.95 5.58
N GLU A 427 -19.63 33.33 4.85
CA GLU A 427 -20.97 33.55 5.44
C GLU A 427 -21.67 32.24 5.81
N ARG A 428 -21.43 31.17 5.05
CA ARG A 428 -22.08 29.86 5.23
C ARG A 428 -21.14 28.78 5.78
N PHE A 429 -19.92 29.12 6.06
CA PHE A 429 -18.89 28.20 6.50
C PHE A 429 -18.20 28.70 7.78
N GLY A 430 -17.81 27.79 8.62
CA GLY A 430 -16.89 28.00 9.74
C GLY A 430 -16.21 26.69 10.10
N TRP A 431 -15.04 26.79 10.72
CA TRP A 431 -14.34 25.63 11.20
C TRP A 431 -13.80 25.80 12.63
N ALA A 432 -13.65 24.69 13.35
CA ALA A 432 -13.05 24.63 14.67
C ALA A 432 -12.29 23.33 14.86
N ARG A 433 -11.19 23.36 15.61
CA ARG A 433 -10.42 22.15 15.91
C ARG A 433 -11.18 21.19 16.83
N GLY A 434 -11.84 21.69 17.84
CA GLY A 434 -12.72 20.98 18.78
C GLY A 434 -12.03 20.07 19.77
N CYS A 435 -10.99 19.36 19.38
CA CYS A 435 -10.18 18.52 20.26
C CYS A 435 -8.78 18.27 19.68
N GLU A 436 -7.91 17.70 20.51
CA GLU A 436 -6.65 17.11 20.05
C GLU A 436 -6.89 15.81 19.27
N THR A 437 -5.93 15.42 18.42
CA THR A 437 -6.00 14.12 17.72
C THR A 437 -5.91 12.97 18.72
N LEU A 438 -5.03 13.08 19.72
CA LEU A 438 -4.79 12.09 20.77
C LEU A 438 -4.83 12.75 22.16
N ASP A 439 -5.22 12.00 23.19
CA ASP A 439 -5.08 12.44 24.60
C ASP A 439 -3.60 12.42 25.03
N ASP A 440 -2.83 11.44 24.53
CA ASP A 440 -1.42 11.24 24.86
C ASP A 440 -0.60 10.95 23.61
N TYR A 441 0.26 11.88 23.24
CA TYR A 441 1.17 11.76 22.09
C TYR A 441 2.42 10.92 22.39
N SER A 442 2.67 10.55 23.68
CA SER A 442 3.83 9.71 24.03
C SER A 442 3.77 8.33 23.38
N VAL A 443 2.58 7.86 23.00
CA VAL A 443 2.36 6.60 22.27
C VAL A 443 3.03 6.57 20.89
N LEU A 444 3.34 7.73 20.31
CA LEU A 444 4.01 7.86 19.01
C LEU A 444 5.54 7.69 19.12
N GLY A 445 6.09 7.60 20.34
CA GLY A 445 7.51 7.46 20.58
C GLY A 445 8.35 8.64 20.08
N GLU A 446 9.64 8.42 19.89
CA GLU A 446 10.56 9.47 19.39
C GLU A 446 10.49 9.68 17.88
N PHE A 447 9.81 8.80 17.15
CA PHE A 447 9.80 8.84 15.68
C PHE A 447 9.24 10.16 15.12
N GLY A 448 8.22 10.73 15.77
CA GLY A 448 7.69 12.04 15.40
C GLY A 448 8.72 13.17 15.40
N LYS A 449 9.74 13.09 16.27
CA LYS A 449 10.84 14.07 16.31
C LYS A 449 11.78 13.95 15.11
N TYR A 450 11.95 12.72 14.61
CA TYR A 450 12.87 12.44 13.50
C TYR A 450 12.38 12.94 12.16
N VAL A 451 11.10 12.74 11.88
CA VAL A 451 10.52 13.07 10.57
C VAL A 451 10.04 14.53 10.51
N GLY A 452 10.38 15.36 11.51
CA GLY A 452 9.97 16.76 11.54
C GLY A 452 8.46 16.95 11.65
N LEU A 453 7.72 15.88 11.95
CA LEU A 453 6.27 15.87 12.11
C LEU A 453 5.82 16.20 13.54
N ASN A 454 6.77 16.55 14.41
CA ASN A 454 6.46 17.12 15.70
C ASN A 454 5.81 18.50 15.49
N ASN A 455 4.51 18.52 15.53
CA ASN A 455 3.72 19.75 15.56
C ASN A 455 3.88 20.51 16.88
N GLY A 456 5.14 20.68 17.37
CA GLY A 456 5.41 21.45 18.56
C GLY A 456 4.75 20.93 19.86
N ALA A 457 4.32 19.68 19.89
CA ALA A 457 3.55 19.12 21.01
C ALA A 457 4.35 19.05 22.32
N ASP A 458 5.69 19.08 22.25
CA ASP A 458 6.54 19.01 23.44
C ASP A 458 6.86 20.38 24.07
N ASP A 459 6.72 21.49 23.32
CA ASP A 459 7.15 22.84 23.80
C ASP A 459 6.07 23.94 23.66
N ALA A 460 4.96 23.69 22.95
CA ALA A 460 3.85 24.63 22.89
C ALA A 460 2.90 24.41 24.07
N GLU A 461 2.43 25.48 24.70
CA GLU A 461 1.31 25.43 25.64
C GLU A 461 0.16 24.65 24.97
N LYS A 462 -0.19 23.47 25.51
CA LYS A 462 -1.34 22.69 24.99
C LYS A 462 -2.57 23.58 25.03
N PRO A 463 -3.34 23.69 23.94
CA PRO A 463 -4.56 24.46 23.96
C PRO A 463 -5.51 23.90 25.04
N ASP A 464 -6.25 24.79 25.68
CA ASP A 464 -7.24 24.41 26.66
C ASP A 464 -8.33 23.55 26.00
N ALA A 465 -8.41 22.29 26.40
CA ALA A 465 -9.33 21.32 25.81
C ALA A 465 -10.81 21.73 25.98
N GLU A 466 -11.14 22.36 27.11
CA GLU A 466 -12.51 22.87 27.35
C GLU A 466 -12.82 24.04 26.43
N ALA A 467 -11.85 24.92 26.17
CA ALA A 467 -12.02 26.03 25.24
C ALA A 467 -12.19 25.56 23.80
N LEU A 468 -11.39 24.57 23.36
CA LEU A 468 -11.51 23.95 22.01
C LEU A 468 -12.91 23.33 21.83
N GLU A 469 -13.37 22.54 22.79
CA GLU A 469 -14.70 21.91 22.75
C GLU A 469 -15.81 22.98 22.74
N ALA A 470 -15.73 23.98 23.58
CA ALA A 470 -16.72 25.05 23.66
C ALA A 470 -16.86 25.83 22.34
N GLU A 471 -15.74 26.20 21.70
CA GLU A 471 -15.73 26.85 20.40
C GLU A 471 -16.41 25.97 19.32
N ALA A 472 -16.11 24.70 19.31
CA ALA A 472 -16.66 23.74 18.33
C ALA A 472 -18.18 23.56 18.53
N LEU A 473 -18.64 23.43 19.78
CA LEU A 473 -20.07 23.29 20.09
C LEU A 473 -20.86 24.57 19.79
N GLU A 474 -20.29 25.76 20.02
CA GLU A 474 -20.91 27.04 19.64
C GLU A 474 -21.06 27.13 18.13
N LEU A 475 -20.04 26.80 17.37
CA LEU A 475 -20.07 26.77 15.90
C LEU A 475 -21.11 25.76 15.40
N ALA A 476 -21.12 24.53 15.93
CA ALA A 476 -22.08 23.48 15.58
C ALA A 476 -23.53 23.91 15.83
N ALA A 477 -23.80 24.52 17.00
CA ALA A 477 -25.15 25.01 17.39
C ALA A 477 -25.68 26.05 16.40
N CYS A 478 -24.81 26.92 15.87
CA CYS A 478 -25.13 27.97 14.89
C CYS A 478 -25.18 27.49 13.44
N SER A 479 -24.97 26.22 13.18
CA SER A 479 -24.92 25.64 11.83
C SER A 479 -26.09 24.70 11.55
N ASP A 480 -26.36 24.41 10.29
CA ASP A 480 -27.45 23.51 9.86
C ASP A 480 -26.98 22.05 9.78
N VAL A 481 -25.70 21.83 9.44
CA VAL A 481 -25.04 20.53 9.34
C VAL A 481 -23.63 20.62 9.89
N VAL A 482 -23.16 19.54 10.50
CA VAL A 482 -21.80 19.43 11.03
C VAL A 482 -21.03 18.36 10.23
N VAL A 483 -19.87 18.74 9.69
CA VAL A 483 -18.91 17.82 9.08
C VAL A 483 -17.77 17.61 10.09
N MET A 484 -17.62 16.38 10.57
CA MET A 484 -16.59 15.99 11.53
C MET A 484 -15.39 15.42 10.79
N ALA A 485 -14.24 16.08 10.85
CA ALA A 485 -12.98 15.65 10.24
C ALA A 485 -12.11 14.94 11.28
N LEU A 486 -12.28 13.64 11.41
CA LEU A 486 -11.71 12.80 12.48
C LEU A 486 -10.84 11.67 11.92
N GLY A 487 -10.04 11.03 12.77
CA GLY A 487 -9.26 9.86 12.34
C GLY A 487 -8.06 9.55 13.23
N GLU A 488 -7.21 8.63 12.73
CA GLU A 488 -5.93 8.33 13.36
C GLU A 488 -4.94 9.49 13.19
N HIS A 489 -4.01 9.63 14.13
CA HIS A 489 -2.82 10.43 13.84
C HIS A 489 -1.99 9.72 12.75
N MET A 490 -1.41 10.47 11.80
CA MET A 490 -0.70 9.90 10.66
C MET A 490 0.45 8.93 11.04
N LEU A 491 1.00 9.04 12.25
CA LEU A 491 2.00 8.13 12.80
C LEU A 491 1.41 6.96 13.62
N GLN A 492 0.09 6.83 13.71
CA GLN A 492 -0.54 5.66 14.34
C GLN A 492 -0.68 4.48 13.38
N SER A 493 -0.48 4.71 12.10
CA SER A 493 -0.37 3.68 11.06
C SER A 493 0.96 3.85 10.31
N GLY A 494 1.34 2.87 9.52
CA GLY A 494 2.65 2.74 8.89
C GLY A 494 3.58 1.86 9.71
N GLU A 495 4.84 1.85 9.35
CA GLU A 495 5.87 1.04 9.99
C GLU A 495 6.01 1.39 11.48
N GLY A 496 6.02 0.36 12.33
CA GLY A 496 6.02 0.51 13.78
C GLY A 496 4.67 0.93 14.38
N GLY A 497 3.62 1.11 13.58
CA GLY A 497 2.29 1.56 13.97
C GLY A 497 1.31 0.46 14.36
N ALA A 498 1.75 -0.69 14.89
CA ALA A 498 0.85 -1.75 15.33
C ALA A 498 0.00 -1.31 16.54
N ARG A 499 -1.32 -1.58 16.50
CA ARG A 499 -2.28 -1.16 17.54
C ARG A 499 -3.16 -2.32 17.98
N THR A 500 -3.49 -2.38 19.27
CA THR A 500 -4.50 -3.30 19.83
C THR A 500 -5.89 -2.67 19.91
N ASP A 501 -6.00 -1.36 19.99
CA ASP A 501 -7.25 -0.60 19.88
C ASP A 501 -7.28 0.10 18.53
N ILE A 502 -8.16 -0.35 17.64
CA ILE A 502 -8.35 0.18 16.29
C ILE A 502 -9.65 1.00 16.17
N THR A 503 -10.12 1.57 17.29
CA THR A 503 -11.22 2.55 17.28
C THR A 503 -10.71 3.97 17.06
N LEU A 504 -11.60 4.92 16.83
CA LEU A 504 -11.26 6.34 16.86
C LEU A 504 -10.65 6.74 18.22
N PRO A 505 -9.66 7.66 18.22
CA PRO A 505 -9.09 8.18 19.47
C PRO A 505 -10.16 8.76 20.41
N ALA A 506 -9.97 8.53 21.71
CA ALA A 506 -10.96 8.86 22.73
C ALA A 506 -11.42 10.35 22.75
N PRO A 507 -10.53 11.37 22.59
CA PRO A 507 -10.98 12.76 22.57
C PRO A 507 -11.94 13.05 21.42
N GLN A 508 -11.72 12.42 20.28
CA GLN A 508 -12.55 12.58 19.08
C GLN A 508 -13.93 11.92 19.27
N LYS A 509 -14.00 10.73 19.90
CA LYS A 509 -15.27 10.07 20.23
C LYS A 509 -16.09 10.91 21.21
N ARG A 510 -15.45 11.50 22.22
CA ARG A 510 -16.13 12.40 23.17
C ARG A 510 -16.71 13.62 22.47
N LEU A 511 -15.94 14.27 21.59
CA LEU A 511 -16.40 15.44 20.84
C LEU A 511 -17.58 15.08 19.91
N LEU A 512 -17.50 13.96 19.19
CA LEU A 512 -18.56 13.49 18.29
C LEU A 512 -19.87 13.27 19.05
N ALA A 513 -19.83 12.61 20.21
CA ALA A 513 -21.01 12.40 21.06
C ALA A 513 -21.62 13.72 21.52
N ARG A 514 -20.78 14.71 21.90
CA ARG A 514 -21.25 16.04 22.30
C ARG A 514 -21.92 16.82 21.16
N VAL A 515 -21.34 16.70 19.94
CA VAL A 515 -21.92 17.31 18.73
C VAL A 515 -23.27 16.66 18.41
N ARG A 516 -23.39 15.35 18.54
CA ARG A 516 -24.66 14.62 18.30
C ARG A 516 -25.79 15.05 19.23
N GLU A 517 -25.49 15.41 20.49
CA GLU A 517 -26.47 15.94 21.43
C GLU A 517 -27.18 17.22 20.95
N LEU A 518 -26.59 17.97 20.01
CA LEU A 518 -27.20 19.18 19.43
C LEU A 518 -28.32 18.87 18.42
N GLY A 519 -28.50 17.60 18.04
CA GLY A 519 -29.56 17.15 17.14
C GLY A 519 -29.42 17.64 15.69
N LYS A 520 -28.24 18.01 15.27
CA LYS A 520 -27.92 18.38 13.89
C LYS A 520 -27.52 17.15 13.05
N PRO A 521 -27.73 17.15 11.72
CA PRO A 521 -27.13 16.16 10.86
C PRO A 521 -25.60 16.17 10.99
N VAL A 522 -25.00 14.98 11.12
CA VAL A 522 -23.55 14.78 11.29
C VAL A 522 -23.00 13.96 10.14
N VAL A 523 -22.04 14.53 9.44
CA VAL A 523 -21.23 13.85 8.40
C VAL A 523 -19.85 13.59 8.97
N LEU A 524 -19.42 12.33 9.04
CA LEU A 524 -18.09 11.96 9.46
C LEU A 524 -17.19 11.75 8.23
N VAL A 525 -16.08 12.49 8.14
CA VAL A 525 -15.00 12.26 7.18
C VAL A 525 -13.82 11.65 7.95
N LEU A 526 -13.45 10.43 7.59
CA LEU A 526 -12.43 9.63 8.27
C LEU A 526 -11.06 9.73 7.59
N PHE A 527 -10.03 9.99 8.40
CA PHE A 527 -8.62 9.99 7.98
C PHE A 527 -7.87 8.89 8.73
N ASN A 528 -7.50 7.82 8.05
CA ASN A 528 -6.85 6.66 8.67
C ASN A 528 -6.07 5.82 7.67
N GLY A 529 -5.18 4.98 8.19
CA GLY A 529 -4.35 4.08 7.39
C GLY A 529 -4.66 2.60 7.60
N ARG A 530 -5.82 2.27 8.19
CA ARG A 530 -6.30 0.90 8.44
C ARG A 530 -7.81 0.86 8.54
N PRO A 531 -8.49 -0.28 8.35
CA PRO A 531 -9.91 -0.38 8.68
C PRO A 531 -10.11 -0.20 10.19
N LEU A 532 -10.92 0.80 10.56
CA LEU A 532 -11.26 1.09 11.96
C LEU A 532 -12.52 0.33 12.41
N ALA A 533 -12.58 -0.05 13.68
CA ALA A 533 -13.80 -0.55 14.30
C ALA A 533 -14.70 0.65 14.68
N LEU A 534 -15.75 0.86 13.90
CA LEU A 534 -16.61 2.05 13.97
C LEU A 534 -17.93 1.82 14.68
N THR A 535 -18.20 0.63 15.18
CA THR A 535 -19.52 0.25 15.77
C THR A 535 -19.96 1.21 16.88
N ASP A 536 -19.03 1.76 17.64
CA ASP A 536 -19.31 2.66 18.77
C ASP A 536 -19.59 4.11 18.38
N VAL A 537 -19.45 4.47 17.10
CA VAL A 537 -19.64 5.86 16.61
C VAL A 537 -20.63 5.96 15.43
N LEU A 538 -21.01 4.85 14.81
CA LEU A 538 -21.86 4.88 13.61
C LEU A 538 -23.24 5.46 13.84
N ASP A 539 -23.83 5.25 15.02
CA ASP A 539 -25.18 5.76 15.36
C ASP A 539 -25.15 7.28 15.61
N ASP A 540 -23.99 7.85 15.86
CA ASP A 540 -23.80 9.30 16.01
C ASP A 540 -23.64 10.04 14.68
N CYS A 541 -23.53 9.32 13.56
CA CYS A 541 -23.31 9.87 12.23
C CYS A 541 -24.47 9.55 11.28
N ASP A 542 -24.94 10.54 10.52
CA ASP A 542 -25.94 10.35 9.46
C ASP A 542 -25.28 9.96 8.13
N ALA A 543 -24.03 10.42 7.90
CA ALA A 543 -23.19 9.98 6.78
C ALA A 543 -21.75 9.72 7.23
N VAL A 544 -21.06 8.77 6.57
CA VAL A 544 -19.66 8.44 6.83
C VAL A 544 -18.93 8.31 5.49
N LEU A 545 -17.90 9.12 5.31
CA LEU A 545 -17.01 9.12 4.15
C LEU A 545 -15.61 8.73 4.59
N GLU A 546 -15.13 7.58 4.11
CA GLU A 546 -13.78 7.10 4.31
C GLU A 546 -12.85 7.82 3.32
N ALA A 547 -11.93 8.62 3.82
CA ALA A 547 -11.00 9.39 3.01
C ALA A 547 -9.58 8.80 3.03
N TRP A 548 -9.30 7.83 3.88
CA TRP A 548 -7.95 7.31 4.08
C TRP A 548 -6.98 8.45 4.46
N PHE A 549 -5.71 8.40 4.07
CA PHE A 549 -4.85 9.56 3.95
C PHE A 549 -4.82 9.95 2.47
N PRO A 550 -5.52 11.04 2.09
CA PRO A 550 -5.87 11.32 0.70
C PRO A 550 -4.78 12.02 -0.13
N GLY A 551 -3.63 12.32 0.47
CA GLY A 551 -2.51 12.96 -0.23
C GLY A 551 -2.65 14.48 -0.41
N THR A 552 -1.82 15.05 -1.30
CA THR A 552 -1.66 16.51 -1.51
C THR A 552 -2.97 17.19 -1.89
N ALA A 553 -3.80 16.56 -2.72
CA ALA A 553 -5.04 17.14 -3.24
C ALA A 553 -6.28 16.82 -2.38
N GLY A 554 -6.10 16.20 -1.21
CA GLY A 554 -7.16 15.62 -0.37
C GLY A 554 -8.26 16.60 0.01
N GLY A 555 -7.91 17.82 0.44
CA GLY A 555 -8.92 18.81 0.87
C GLY A 555 -9.94 19.13 -0.22
N ARG A 556 -9.48 19.39 -1.46
CA ARG A 556 -10.37 19.69 -2.59
C ARG A 556 -11.13 18.44 -3.06
N ALA A 557 -10.51 17.27 -3.08
CA ALA A 557 -11.18 16.04 -3.51
C ALA A 557 -12.30 15.64 -2.55
N VAL A 558 -12.09 15.78 -1.24
CA VAL A 558 -13.14 15.56 -0.23
C VAL A 558 -14.28 16.57 -0.41
N ALA A 559 -13.96 17.86 -0.65
CA ALA A 559 -14.96 18.87 -0.94
C ALA A 559 -15.79 18.54 -2.19
N ASP A 560 -15.14 18.08 -3.28
CA ASP A 560 -15.82 17.66 -4.51
C ASP A 560 -16.87 16.56 -4.26
N VAL A 561 -16.54 15.59 -3.44
CA VAL A 561 -17.47 14.52 -3.06
C VAL A 561 -18.55 15.05 -2.15
N VAL A 562 -18.20 15.73 -1.04
CA VAL A 562 -19.16 16.25 -0.06
C VAL A 562 -20.20 17.18 -0.69
N PHE A 563 -19.80 17.97 -1.69
CA PHE A 563 -20.69 18.90 -2.39
C PHE A 563 -21.22 18.39 -3.74
N GLY A 564 -20.95 17.14 -4.10
CA GLY A 564 -21.56 16.46 -5.24
C GLY A 564 -20.99 16.82 -6.61
N ASP A 565 -19.80 17.41 -6.70
CA ASP A 565 -19.07 17.58 -7.97
C ASP A 565 -18.54 16.24 -8.47
N VAL A 566 -18.23 15.34 -7.55
CA VAL A 566 -17.82 13.96 -7.80
C VAL A 566 -18.80 13.02 -7.09
N ASN A 567 -19.36 12.06 -7.84
CA ASN A 567 -20.15 10.97 -7.27
C ASN A 567 -19.18 9.90 -6.73
N PRO A 568 -19.21 9.56 -5.43
CA PRO A 568 -18.28 8.59 -4.86
C PRO A 568 -18.39 7.24 -5.56
N SER A 569 -17.25 6.71 -6.03
CA SER A 569 -17.15 5.44 -6.73
C SER A 569 -16.22 4.45 -6.05
N GLY A 570 -15.51 4.87 -5.01
CA GLY A 570 -14.59 4.03 -4.27
C GLY A 570 -15.26 2.82 -3.64
N ARG A 571 -14.54 1.70 -3.57
CA ARG A 571 -14.98 0.44 -2.95
C ARG A 571 -13.88 -0.07 -2.02
N LEU A 572 -14.27 -0.54 -0.83
CA LEU A 572 -13.32 -1.07 0.14
C LEU A 572 -12.52 -2.24 -0.44
N THR A 573 -11.23 -2.23 -0.17
CA THR A 573 -10.32 -3.35 -0.48
C THR A 573 -9.90 -4.14 0.75
N VAL A 574 -10.47 -3.78 1.90
CA VAL A 574 -10.31 -4.43 3.20
C VAL A 574 -11.66 -4.49 3.91
N SER A 575 -11.89 -5.56 4.65
CA SER A 575 -13.06 -5.74 5.49
C SER A 575 -12.95 -4.90 6.77
N PHE A 576 -13.99 -4.13 7.12
CA PHE A 576 -14.03 -3.35 8.36
C PHE A 576 -14.63 -4.20 9.50
N PRO A 577 -13.94 -4.36 10.64
CA PRO A 577 -14.43 -5.17 11.74
C PRO A 577 -15.47 -4.43 12.61
N HIS A 578 -16.33 -5.17 13.28
CA HIS A 578 -17.15 -4.63 14.37
C HIS A 578 -16.31 -4.27 15.61
N ASN A 579 -15.28 -5.04 15.86
CA ASN A 579 -14.35 -4.80 16.97
C ASN A 579 -13.02 -5.55 16.70
N VAL A 580 -11.96 -5.17 17.40
CA VAL A 580 -10.62 -5.75 17.23
C VAL A 580 -10.56 -7.27 17.51
N GLY A 581 -11.52 -7.81 18.25
CA GLY A 581 -11.56 -9.25 18.54
C GLY A 581 -11.88 -10.14 17.33
N GLN A 582 -12.34 -9.54 16.22
CA GLN A 582 -12.56 -10.27 14.96
C GLN A 582 -11.27 -10.43 14.13
N GLU A 583 -10.23 -9.63 14.41
CA GLU A 583 -8.98 -9.67 13.65
C GLU A 583 -8.17 -10.96 13.90
N PRO A 584 -7.64 -11.59 12.84
CA PRO A 584 -7.64 -11.17 11.43
C PRO A 584 -9.01 -11.42 10.75
N LEU A 585 -9.52 -10.39 10.06
CA LEU A 585 -10.81 -10.42 9.36
C LEU A 585 -10.62 -10.16 7.85
N TYR A 586 -11.17 -11.03 7.01
CA TYR A 586 -11.15 -10.89 5.55
C TYR A 586 -12.32 -11.66 4.92
N TYR A 587 -12.74 -11.28 3.70
CA TYR A 587 -13.94 -11.89 3.07
C TYR A 587 -13.71 -13.32 2.60
N ALA A 588 -12.50 -13.66 2.11
CA ALA A 588 -12.16 -14.95 1.51
C ALA A 588 -11.89 -16.04 2.57
N GLN A 589 -12.82 -16.20 3.51
CA GLN A 589 -12.71 -17.19 4.59
C GLN A 589 -12.96 -18.60 4.06
N PHE A 590 -12.29 -19.58 4.68
CA PHE A 590 -12.49 -21.00 4.35
C PHE A 590 -13.79 -21.54 4.93
N SER A 591 -14.38 -22.49 4.19
CA SER A 591 -15.48 -23.30 4.72
C SER A 591 -15.02 -24.11 5.94
N THR A 592 -15.91 -24.29 6.89
CA THR A 592 -15.69 -25.14 8.07
C THR A 592 -16.68 -26.30 8.09
N GLY A 593 -16.36 -27.36 8.85
CA GLY A 593 -17.26 -28.50 9.00
C GLY A 593 -18.59 -28.15 9.73
N ARG A 594 -18.65 -26.96 10.38
CA ARG A 594 -19.85 -26.47 11.08
C ARG A 594 -20.04 -24.98 10.82
N PRO A 595 -20.38 -24.57 9.59
CA PRO A 595 -20.57 -23.17 9.26
C PRO A 595 -21.74 -22.56 10.07
N ALA A 596 -21.68 -21.26 10.32
CA ALA A 596 -22.73 -20.55 11.06
C ALA A 596 -24.05 -20.51 10.28
N LYS A 597 -23.99 -20.45 8.95
CA LYS A 597 -25.14 -20.49 8.03
C LYS A 597 -25.20 -21.85 7.33
N GLY A 598 -26.39 -22.40 7.13
CA GLY A 598 -26.62 -23.66 6.41
C GLY A 598 -26.25 -24.94 7.18
N SER A 599 -25.80 -24.83 8.44
CA SER A 599 -25.49 -26.00 9.27
C SER A 599 -26.73 -26.68 9.82
N THR A 600 -26.70 -28.01 9.93
CA THR A 600 -27.69 -28.79 10.65
C THR A 600 -27.53 -28.79 12.17
N HIS A 601 -26.44 -28.22 12.68
CA HIS A 601 -26.14 -28.10 14.09
C HIS A 601 -26.85 -26.88 14.69
N SER A 602 -27.18 -26.95 16.01
CA SER A 602 -27.78 -25.81 16.71
C SER A 602 -26.79 -24.68 16.93
N GLY A 603 -27.29 -23.44 17.06
CA GLY A 603 -26.51 -22.20 17.02
C GLY A 603 -25.32 -22.09 17.99
N ARG A 604 -25.21 -22.93 19.04
CA ARG A 604 -24.02 -22.94 19.92
C ARG A 604 -22.85 -23.75 19.34
N PHE A 605 -23.15 -24.74 18.52
CA PHE A 605 -22.18 -25.74 18.03
C PHE A 605 -21.74 -25.50 16.58
N VAL A 606 -21.73 -24.23 16.16
CA VAL A 606 -21.25 -23.76 14.86
C VAL A 606 -20.05 -22.82 15.02
N SER A 607 -19.30 -22.59 13.95
CA SER A 607 -18.17 -21.69 13.94
C SER A 607 -18.66 -20.23 14.03
N ARG A 608 -18.64 -19.65 15.24
CA ARG A 608 -19.06 -18.27 15.48
C ARG A 608 -18.46 -17.69 16.76
N TYR A 609 -18.45 -16.37 16.85
CA TYR A 609 -18.29 -15.65 18.13
C TYR A 609 -19.61 -15.69 18.92
N MET A 610 -19.54 -15.56 20.23
CA MET A 610 -20.72 -15.50 21.10
C MET A 610 -21.32 -14.10 21.18
N ASP A 611 -20.48 -13.11 21.02
CA ASP A 611 -20.71 -11.70 21.36
C ASP A 611 -20.51 -10.74 20.17
N ALA A 612 -20.13 -11.25 18.99
CA ALA A 612 -19.99 -10.48 17.77
C ALA A 612 -20.52 -11.26 16.56
N PRO A 613 -20.94 -10.59 15.48
CA PRO A 613 -21.19 -11.22 14.18
C PRO A 613 -19.90 -11.86 13.64
N ASN A 614 -20.02 -12.85 12.76
CA ASN A 614 -18.89 -13.36 11.98
C ASN A 614 -18.56 -12.45 10.80
N GLU A 615 -19.59 -11.79 10.27
CA GLU A 615 -19.50 -10.91 9.12
C GLU A 615 -18.80 -9.59 9.48
N ALA A 616 -18.20 -8.97 8.51
CA ALA A 616 -17.63 -7.64 8.64
C ALA A 616 -18.75 -6.58 8.84
N LEU A 617 -18.43 -5.48 9.51
CA LEU A 617 -19.27 -4.29 9.61
C LEU A 617 -19.52 -3.72 8.20
N PHE A 618 -18.45 -3.45 7.46
CA PHE A 618 -18.47 -3.18 6.03
C PHE A 618 -17.63 -4.24 5.30
N PRO A 619 -18.24 -4.98 4.35
CA PRO A 619 -17.55 -6.08 3.67
C PRO A 619 -16.56 -5.57 2.62
N PHE A 620 -15.65 -6.42 2.20
CA PHE A 620 -14.80 -6.20 1.03
C PHE A 620 -15.65 -5.86 -0.21
N GLY A 621 -15.22 -4.91 -1.01
CA GLY A 621 -15.90 -4.41 -2.18
C GLY A 621 -17.03 -3.41 -1.89
N TYR A 622 -17.34 -3.13 -0.62
CA TYR A 622 -18.44 -2.24 -0.24
C TYR A 622 -18.11 -0.77 -0.47
N GLY A 623 -19.12 -0.02 -0.87
CA GLY A 623 -19.15 1.43 -0.98
C GLY A 623 -20.47 1.87 -1.58
N LEU A 624 -21.01 2.97 -1.07
CA LEU A 624 -22.22 3.61 -1.58
C LEU A 624 -21.85 4.67 -2.63
N SER A 625 -22.83 5.06 -3.40
CA SER A 625 -22.76 6.16 -4.38
C SER A 625 -23.98 7.04 -4.25
N TYR A 626 -23.99 8.22 -4.88
CA TYR A 626 -25.19 9.07 -4.98
C TYR A 626 -26.21 8.53 -5.98
N HIS A 627 -25.82 7.58 -6.82
CA HIS A 627 -26.74 6.79 -7.62
C HIS A 627 -27.04 5.45 -6.94
N THR A 628 -28.11 4.80 -7.37
CA THR A 628 -28.48 3.46 -6.93
C THR A 628 -28.47 2.51 -8.11
N ALA A 629 -27.66 1.45 -8.03
CA ALA A 629 -27.59 0.42 -9.04
C ALA A 629 -28.37 -0.85 -8.61
N ARG A 630 -29.17 -1.41 -9.51
CA ARG A 630 -29.85 -2.69 -9.32
C ARG A 630 -29.24 -3.75 -10.23
N TYR A 631 -28.90 -4.88 -9.62
CA TYR A 631 -28.36 -6.06 -10.30
C TYR A 631 -29.45 -7.09 -10.51
N GLU A 632 -29.58 -7.60 -11.73
CA GLU A 632 -30.59 -8.62 -12.08
C GLU A 632 -30.11 -9.48 -13.25
N SER A 633 -30.86 -10.55 -13.54
CA SER A 633 -30.68 -11.38 -14.76
C SER A 633 -29.26 -11.97 -14.89
N LEU A 634 -28.68 -12.49 -13.79
CA LEU A 634 -27.43 -13.24 -13.90
C LEU A 634 -27.59 -14.42 -14.85
N SER A 635 -26.79 -14.50 -15.88
CA SER A 635 -26.75 -15.60 -16.85
C SER A 635 -25.35 -16.22 -16.86
N VAL A 636 -25.30 -17.53 -16.80
CA VAL A 636 -24.10 -18.36 -16.91
C VAL A 636 -24.19 -19.20 -18.16
N GLY A 637 -23.14 -19.28 -18.94
CA GLY A 637 -23.09 -20.04 -20.20
C GLY A 637 -23.52 -21.49 -20.02
N GLU A 638 -24.09 -22.08 -21.06
CA GLU A 638 -24.58 -23.46 -21.03
C GLU A 638 -23.47 -24.50 -21.21
N GLY A 639 -23.56 -25.60 -20.48
CA GLY A 639 -22.66 -26.76 -20.57
C GLY A 639 -21.42 -26.63 -19.67
N PRO A 640 -20.62 -27.70 -19.55
CA PRO A 640 -19.43 -27.70 -18.75
C PRO A 640 -18.31 -26.91 -19.42
N LEU A 641 -17.56 -26.13 -18.63
CA LEU A 641 -16.30 -25.50 -19.05
C LEU A 641 -15.24 -26.58 -19.30
N ARG A 642 -14.50 -26.49 -20.39
CA ARG A 642 -13.37 -27.39 -20.70
C ARG A 642 -12.07 -26.62 -20.78
N ALA A 643 -10.97 -27.33 -20.61
CA ALA A 643 -9.63 -26.76 -20.76
C ALA A 643 -9.49 -26.03 -22.12
N GLY A 644 -9.03 -24.78 -22.06
CA GLY A 644 -8.87 -23.90 -23.24
C GLY A 644 -10.16 -23.22 -23.73
N GLU A 645 -11.31 -23.51 -23.13
CA GLU A 645 -12.58 -22.81 -23.37
C GLU A 645 -12.78 -21.68 -22.36
N LYS A 646 -13.72 -20.79 -22.67
CA LYS A 646 -14.18 -19.73 -21.79
C LYS A 646 -15.69 -19.79 -21.59
N LEU A 647 -16.11 -19.72 -20.34
CA LEU A 647 -17.49 -19.60 -19.95
C LEU A 647 -17.87 -18.13 -19.87
N ARG A 648 -18.93 -17.74 -20.55
CA ARG A 648 -19.47 -16.38 -20.46
C ARG A 648 -20.40 -16.27 -19.25
N VAL A 649 -20.15 -15.27 -18.43
CA VAL A 649 -21.00 -14.87 -17.31
C VAL A 649 -21.46 -13.44 -17.57
N SER A 650 -22.77 -13.17 -17.48
CA SER A 650 -23.29 -11.82 -17.69
C SER A 650 -24.34 -11.44 -16.66
N VAL A 651 -24.41 -10.16 -16.34
CA VAL A 651 -25.38 -9.58 -15.41
C VAL A 651 -25.93 -8.27 -15.98
N GLU A 652 -27.20 -8.00 -15.78
CA GLU A 652 -27.79 -6.69 -16.08
C GLU A 652 -27.65 -5.76 -14.87
N VAL A 653 -27.10 -4.56 -15.10
CA VAL A 653 -26.98 -3.52 -14.08
C VAL A 653 -27.76 -2.29 -14.56
N THR A 654 -28.67 -1.81 -13.72
CA THR A 654 -29.52 -0.65 -14.03
C THR A 654 -29.29 0.46 -13.00
N ASN A 655 -28.94 1.65 -13.45
CA ASN A 655 -28.95 2.84 -12.62
C ASN A 655 -30.40 3.33 -12.44
N GLU A 656 -30.98 3.16 -11.25
CA GLU A 656 -32.38 3.53 -10.94
C GLU A 656 -32.54 5.00 -10.54
N SER A 657 -31.46 5.76 -10.49
CA SER A 657 -31.45 7.16 -10.05
C SER A 657 -31.37 8.16 -11.19
N GLN A 658 -31.48 9.44 -10.85
CA GLN A 658 -31.31 10.57 -11.78
C GLN A 658 -29.86 11.09 -11.83
N VAL A 659 -28.94 10.47 -11.13
CA VAL A 659 -27.54 10.82 -11.05
C VAL A 659 -26.72 9.77 -11.81
N ALA A 660 -25.87 10.21 -12.73
CA ALA A 660 -24.92 9.32 -13.38
C ALA A 660 -23.81 8.89 -12.39
N GLY A 661 -23.24 7.72 -12.59
CA GLY A 661 -22.13 7.27 -11.74
C GLY A 661 -21.39 6.08 -12.32
N VAL A 662 -20.35 5.68 -11.59
CA VAL A 662 -19.51 4.52 -11.91
C VAL A 662 -19.87 3.39 -10.96
N GLU A 663 -20.15 2.21 -11.51
CA GLU A 663 -20.39 1.00 -10.74
C GLU A 663 -19.24 0.01 -10.92
N THR A 664 -18.79 -0.60 -9.82
CA THR A 664 -17.77 -1.66 -9.83
C THR A 664 -18.45 -3.00 -9.66
N VAL A 665 -18.64 -3.71 -10.78
CA VAL A 665 -19.27 -5.04 -10.83
C VAL A 665 -18.20 -6.08 -10.53
N GLN A 666 -18.41 -6.88 -9.48
CA GLN A 666 -17.42 -7.82 -8.95
C GLN A 666 -17.88 -9.26 -9.22
N LEU A 667 -16.97 -10.10 -9.73
CA LEU A 667 -17.22 -11.51 -9.98
C LEU A 667 -16.38 -12.36 -9.02
N TYR A 668 -17.06 -13.23 -8.29
CA TYR A 668 -16.45 -14.18 -7.36
C TYR A 668 -16.76 -15.62 -7.76
N ILE A 669 -15.87 -16.54 -7.38
CA ILE A 669 -16.03 -17.97 -7.62
C ILE A 669 -15.85 -18.73 -6.30
N HIS A 670 -16.59 -19.82 -6.15
CA HIS A 670 -16.42 -20.83 -5.11
C HIS A 670 -16.29 -22.20 -5.75
N ASP A 671 -15.25 -22.92 -5.41
CA ASP A 671 -15.07 -24.33 -5.73
C ASP A 671 -15.78 -25.17 -4.67
N VAL A 672 -16.88 -25.81 -5.05
CA VAL A 672 -17.80 -26.48 -4.11
C VAL A 672 -17.15 -27.68 -3.42
N ALA A 673 -16.29 -28.40 -4.16
CA ALA A 673 -15.63 -29.60 -3.63
C ALA A 673 -14.30 -29.87 -4.34
N ALA A 674 -13.22 -29.55 -3.69
CA ALA A 674 -11.85 -29.77 -4.16
C ALA A 674 -11.06 -30.71 -3.24
N SER A 675 -9.88 -31.11 -3.68
CA SER A 675 -8.93 -31.92 -2.87
C SER A 675 -8.43 -31.18 -1.62
N ARG A 676 -8.58 -29.86 -1.57
CA ARG A 676 -8.28 -28.97 -0.42
C ARG A 676 -9.49 -28.08 -0.14
N VAL A 677 -9.67 -27.66 1.12
CA VAL A 677 -10.70 -26.69 1.47
C VAL A 677 -10.41 -25.37 0.76
N ARG A 678 -11.41 -24.86 0.02
CA ARG A 678 -11.31 -23.59 -0.72
C ARG A 678 -12.02 -22.47 0.03
N PRO A 679 -11.63 -21.20 -0.22
CA PRO A 679 -12.39 -20.06 0.27
C PRO A 679 -13.85 -20.11 -0.20
N MET A 680 -14.74 -19.57 0.65
CA MET A 680 -16.18 -19.47 0.31
C MET A 680 -16.45 -18.51 -0.84
N LEU A 681 -15.59 -17.54 -1.05
CA LEU A 681 -15.59 -16.57 -2.14
C LEU A 681 -14.14 -16.22 -2.50
N GLU A 682 -13.85 -16.16 -3.79
CA GLU A 682 -12.58 -15.71 -4.34
C GLU A 682 -12.86 -14.72 -5.47
N LEU A 683 -12.43 -13.48 -5.37
CA LEU A 683 -12.51 -12.50 -6.46
C LEU A 683 -11.69 -13.01 -7.66
N ARG A 684 -12.33 -13.08 -8.83
CA ARG A 684 -11.68 -13.58 -10.05
C ARG A 684 -11.72 -12.61 -11.22
N ASP A 685 -12.66 -11.66 -11.16
CA ASP A 685 -12.71 -10.55 -12.12
C ASP A 685 -13.53 -9.39 -11.57
N PHE A 686 -13.41 -8.22 -12.18
CA PHE A 686 -14.26 -7.07 -11.93
C PHE A 686 -14.29 -6.16 -13.15
N ALA A 687 -15.37 -5.35 -13.25
CA ALA A 687 -15.51 -4.35 -14.30
C ALA A 687 -16.04 -3.05 -13.73
N ARG A 688 -15.39 -1.94 -14.08
CA ARG A 688 -15.92 -0.59 -13.82
C ARG A 688 -16.75 -0.15 -15.01
N VAL A 689 -17.99 0.25 -14.75
CA VAL A 689 -18.94 0.66 -15.79
C VAL A 689 -19.55 2.02 -15.45
N GLU A 690 -19.45 2.95 -16.38
CA GLU A 690 -20.18 4.21 -16.29
C GLU A 690 -21.63 3.99 -16.66
N LEU A 691 -22.56 4.50 -15.86
CA LEU A 691 -24.00 4.40 -16.06
C LEU A 691 -24.64 5.79 -16.03
N ALA A 692 -25.21 6.23 -17.13
CA ALA A 692 -26.04 7.42 -17.15
C ALA A 692 -27.31 7.22 -16.27
N ALA A 693 -27.98 8.32 -15.94
CA ALA A 693 -29.26 8.26 -15.21
C ALA A 693 -30.28 7.38 -15.96
N GLY A 694 -30.82 6.37 -15.27
CA GLY A 694 -31.78 5.43 -15.85
C GLY A 694 -31.19 4.40 -16.83
N GLU A 695 -29.88 4.41 -17.07
CA GLU A 695 -29.23 3.49 -18.02
C GLU A 695 -29.25 2.04 -17.47
N ARG A 696 -29.52 1.10 -18.39
CA ARG A 696 -29.32 -0.33 -18.19
C ARG A 696 -28.16 -0.79 -19.08
N ARG A 697 -27.25 -1.59 -18.50
CA ARG A 697 -26.13 -2.17 -19.21
C ARG A 697 -25.93 -3.64 -18.83
N THR A 698 -25.65 -4.47 -19.83
CA THR A 698 -25.18 -5.83 -19.60
C THR A 698 -23.66 -5.81 -19.43
N VAL A 699 -23.19 -6.31 -18.30
CA VAL A 699 -21.77 -6.51 -18.00
C VAL A 699 -21.42 -7.97 -18.21
N GLU A 700 -20.34 -8.23 -18.93
CA GLU A 700 -19.93 -9.57 -19.34
C GLU A 700 -18.54 -9.89 -18.82
N PHE A 701 -18.35 -11.12 -18.35
CA PHE A 701 -17.09 -11.68 -17.91
C PHE A 701 -16.83 -12.99 -18.66
N GLU A 702 -15.55 -13.31 -18.84
CA GLU A 702 -15.09 -14.57 -19.39
C GLU A 702 -14.32 -15.34 -18.30
N VAL A 703 -14.85 -16.48 -17.89
CA VAL A 703 -14.21 -17.37 -16.91
C VAL A 703 -13.55 -18.51 -17.65
N GLY A 704 -12.23 -18.60 -17.58
CA GLY A 704 -11.43 -19.72 -18.11
C GLY A 704 -10.98 -20.67 -17.02
N GLU A 705 -10.50 -21.85 -17.40
CA GLU A 705 -9.96 -22.84 -16.47
C GLU A 705 -8.79 -22.27 -15.65
N GLU A 706 -8.00 -21.34 -16.20
CA GLU A 706 -6.87 -20.71 -15.52
C GLU A 706 -7.29 -19.94 -14.26
N GLN A 707 -8.47 -19.33 -14.24
CA GLN A 707 -9.01 -18.60 -13.09
C GLN A 707 -9.48 -19.54 -11.97
N LEU A 708 -9.60 -20.84 -12.25
CA LEU A 708 -10.03 -21.86 -11.29
C LEU A 708 -8.86 -22.60 -10.64
N ARG A 709 -7.63 -22.36 -11.15
CA ARG A 709 -6.43 -23.02 -10.65
C ARG A 709 -6.09 -22.63 -9.22
N PHE A 710 -5.56 -23.59 -8.50
CA PHE A 710 -4.93 -23.41 -7.20
C PHE A 710 -3.69 -24.30 -7.10
N TRP A 711 -2.79 -23.93 -6.22
CA TRP A 711 -1.54 -24.66 -6.03
C TRP A 711 -1.71 -25.77 -5.00
N THR A 712 -1.16 -26.94 -5.29
CA THR A 712 -0.97 -28.04 -4.34
C THR A 712 0.43 -28.61 -4.45
N PRO A 713 0.98 -29.22 -3.37
CA PRO A 713 2.31 -29.87 -3.44
C PRO A 713 2.36 -31.01 -4.47
N GLU A 714 1.24 -31.69 -4.70
CA GLU A 714 1.13 -32.87 -5.55
C GLU A 714 1.10 -32.50 -7.04
N HIS A 715 0.50 -31.38 -7.39
CA HIS A 715 0.17 -31.06 -8.80
C HIS A 715 0.66 -29.66 -9.24
N GLY A 716 1.25 -28.88 -8.33
CA GLY A 716 1.53 -27.47 -8.64
C GLY A 716 0.24 -26.67 -8.87
N TRP A 717 0.25 -25.73 -9.79
CA TRP A 717 -0.91 -24.95 -10.19
C TRP A 717 -1.80 -25.74 -11.16
N ALA A 718 -2.95 -26.18 -10.69
CA ALA A 718 -3.91 -26.94 -11.46
C ALA A 718 -5.35 -26.62 -11.04
N SER A 719 -6.31 -26.89 -11.91
CA SER A 719 -7.74 -26.91 -11.61
C SER A 719 -8.19 -28.37 -11.42
N GLU A 720 -9.30 -28.57 -10.75
CA GLU A 720 -9.91 -29.89 -10.54
C GLU A 720 -11.30 -29.91 -11.15
N PRO A 721 -11.70 -30.97 -11.87
CA PRO A 721 -13.07 -31.13 -12.38
C PRO A 721 -14.08 -31.16 -11.23
N GLY A 722 -15.22 -30.49 -11.41
CA GLY A 722 -16.25 -30.45 -10.37
C GLY A 722 -17.25 -29.33 -10.56
N ALA A 723 -18.10 -29.16 -9.56
CA ALA A 723 -19.11 -28.11 -9.50
C ALA A 723 -18.52 -26.81 -8.92
N PHE A 724 -18.85 -25.70 -9.54
CA PHE A 724 -18.47 -24.36 -9.11
C PHE A 724 -19.70 -23.47 -8.96
N GLU A 725 -19.62 -22.56 -8.03
CA GLU A 725 -20.55 -21.45 -7.90
C GLU A 725 -19.89 -20.16 -8.39
N VAL A 726 -20.65 -19.36 -9.13
CA VAL A 726 -20.24 -18.02 -9.54
C VAL A 726 -21.19 -17.00 -8.93
N PHE A 727 -20.60 -15.91 -8.44
CA PHE A 727 -21.35 -14.84 -7.78
C PHE A 727 -20.99 -13.51 -8.44
N VAL A 728 -22.02 -12.67 -8.68
CA VAL A 728 -21.80 -11.34 -9.25
C VAL A 728 -22.61 -10.31 -8.47
N GLY A 729 -21.97 -9.19 -8.09
CA GLY A 729 -22.62 -8.12 -7.36
C GLY A 729 -21.72 -6.92 -7.06
N PRO A 730 -22.22 -5.97 -6.26
CA PRO A 730 -21.50 -4.75 -5.92
C PRO A 730 -20.43 -4.92 -4.81
N ASN A 731 -20.46 -6.03 -4.06
CA ASN A 731 -19.53 -6.32 -2.95
C ASN A 731 -19.60 -7.80 -2.58
N SER A 732 -18.76 -8.26 -1.65
CA SER A 732 -18.68 -9.66 -1.23
C SER A 732 -19.87 -10.18 -0.39
N ARG A 733 -20.89 -9.36 -0.13
CA ARG A 733 -22.11 -9.72 0.62
C ARG A 733 -23.35 -9.76 -0.26
N ASP A 734 -23.54 -8.76 -1.11
CA ASP A 734 -24.77 -8.56 -1.90
C ASP A 734 -24.57 -9.11 -3.31
N LEU A 735 -24.85 -10.40 -3.48
CA LEU A 735 -24.46 -11.19 -4.65
C LEU A 735 -25.64 -11.95 -5.27
N LEU A 736 -25.70 -11.94 -6.59
CA LEU A 736 -26.46 -12.92 -7.37
C LEU A 736 -25.62 -14.18 -7.54
N ARG A 737 -26.24 -15.37 -7.53
CA ARG A 737 -25.56 -16.66 -7.59
C ARG A 737 -25.96 -17.45 -8.84
N GLY A 738 -24.97 -18.03 -9.49
CA GLY A 738 -25.11 -19.02 -10.56
C GLY A 738 -24.23 -20.23 -10.31
N GLU A 739 -24.35 -21.25 -11.16
CA GLU A 739 -23.60 -22.50 -11.04
C GLU A 739 -23.05 -22.92 -12.40
N PHE A 740 -21.92 -23.61 -12.43
CA PHE A 740 -21.34 -24.24 -13.60
C PHE A 740 -20.50 -25.46 -13.22
N GLU A 741 -20.08 -26.25 -14.21
CA GLU A 741 -19.16 -27.39 -14.01
C GLU A 741 -17.90 -27.21 -14.83
N LEU A 742 -16.76 -27.62 -14.26
CA LEU A 742 -15.51 -27.88 -15.00
C LEU A 742 -15.44 -29.36 -15.33
N ALA A 743 -15.24 -29.71 -16.63
CA ALA A 743 -15.18 -31.10 -17.11
C ALA A 743 -13.75 -31.68 -17.20
#